data_6afd3d97574e61116d56fa6e2148b62a
#
_entry.id   6afd3d97574e61116d56fa6e2148b62a
#
_cell.length_a   1.000
_cell.length_b   1.000
_cell.length_c   1.000
_cell.angle_alpha   90.00
_cell.angle_beta   90.00
_cell.angle_gamma   90.00
#
_symmetry.space_group_name_H-M   'P 1'
#
loop_
_entity.id
_entity.type
_entity.pdbx_description
1 polymer ?
#
loop_
_entity_poly.entity_id
_entity_poly.type
_entity_poly.pdbx_seq_one_letter_code
_entity_poly.pdbx_strand_id
1 'polypeptide(L)'
;MNEVTQKNSTLTLPLAAMRDIAIYPKMTVSVDIGRDESVAAVRLAMRRDRYLVCVMQKDGKKEDIDLANLYEYGTVVKVNQMLQLPGGLVRILVEGVSRVHVVHAEMKDTCISAEVDDAEEYNDDPLRAEAYRRLLIKNFFEWMRNTGKGMPEEQMNQLKQIDDPGETADFISSQLLLAPKKRQEILETLDVIERLKIVSACVEREAAIGELESDINQEVRKRMDKEQQDYFLRTKVKTIQDRLGDTVSQQKEADEYREKLKASAIPEEEKGKLEKEIDHLASMPPMMAETAVSRNYLDWVFDLPWGKESEDILDLSHAKAVLDEDHYGLTKIKERILEYLAVRVLAPDAKAPIICFVGPPGVGKTSLAQSIARSMGRKFARIALGGVHDEAEIRGHRRTYIAAMPGRFIEAINQAQTKNPLILLDEIDKVSSDFRGDPASALLEALDPEQNKAFHDNYIDIPFDFSKVFFLATANSVATIPPALLDRMELIELSGYTEEEKLEIAKKYLVPRQRERNGLKAKDINFTPALLRRVIRSYTREAGVRNLERTIGALCRKVGKKIVLADDSLPTLTAKTVEKYLGPVKYLPMSEEHSDMVGRVNGLAWTAVGGEVLDTEAVTIKGKGHLILTGQLGDVMKESAETAYTYIRSRAKALGLAEDFYETLDTHIHLPEGAVPKDGPSAGITMATALASAYTGRKVRGDTAMTGEITLTGEVLPIGGLKEKVLAASQFGIKQILLPEKNKRDLDEIPASVRDQLHFVCVKNVDEVLEHALVK
;
A
#
# COMPACT_ATOMS: atom_id res chain seq x y z
N MET A 1 -33.92 64.65 5.88
CA MET A 1 -34.83 64.20 4.79
C MET A 1 -34.00 63.41 3.81
N ASN A 2 -34.29 62.11 3.77
CA ASN A 2 -33.97 61.11 2.74
C ASN A 2 -32.50 60.76 2.50
N GLU A 3 -32.01 59.80 3.28
CA GLU A 3 -31.17 58.76 2.73
C GLU A 3 -31.94 57.45 2.86
N VAL A 4 -32.37 56.98 1.71
CA VAL A 4 -33.07 55.70 1.56
C VAL A 4 -32.02 54.63 1.37
N THR A 5 -31.87 53.77 2.39
CA THR A 5 -31.57 52.38 2.34
C THR A 5 -31.43 51.78 0.92
N GLN A 6 -30.23 51.44 0.49
CA GLN A 6 -29.98 50.37 -0.46
C GLN A 6 -29.75 49.07 0.32
N LYS A 7 -30.80 48.27 0.39
CA LYS A 7 -30.79 46.90 0.86
C LYS A 7 -30.48 45.96 -0.29
N ASN A 8 -29.57 44.99 0.01
CA ASN A 8 -29.37 43.71 -0.64
C ASN A 8 -28.98 43.72 -2.13
N SER A 9 -27.69 43.83 -2.37
CA SER A 9 -27.13 43.31 -3.63
C SER A 9 -26.63 41.86 -3.32
N THR A 10 -27.46 40.86 -3.70
CA THR A 10 -27.03 39.49 -3.82
C THR A 10 -25.84 39.40 -4.76
N LEU A 11 -24.71 38.89 -4.26
CA LEU A 11 -23.47 38.75 -5.01
C LEU A 11 -23.37 37.33 -5.55
N THR A 12 -23.16 37.15 -6.85
CA THR A 12 -22.97 35.84 -7.45
C THR A 12 -21.50 35.55 -7.62
N LEU A 13 -20.97 34.58 -6.86
CA LEU A 13 -19.56 34.17 -6.83
C LEU A 13 -19.38 32.68 -7.13
N PRO A 14 -18.21 32.25 -7.67
CA PRO A 14 -17.88 30.85 -7.75
C PRO A 14 -17.70 30.27 -6.34
N LEU A 15 -18.13 29.02 -6.14
CA LEU A 15 -18.09 28.35 -4.84
C LEU A 15 -17.16 27.13 -4.87
N ALA A 16 -16.30 27.05 -3.86
CA ALA A 16 -15.50 25.86 -3.56
C ALA A 16 -16.02 25.14 -2.30
N ALA A 17 -16.37 23.87 -2.47
CA ALA A 17 -16.79 23.02 -1.35
C ALA A 17 -15.57 22.50 -0.58
N MET A 18 -15.54 22.78 0.72
CA MET A 18 -14.44 22.43 1.63
C MET A 18 -14.77 21.17 2.44
N ARG A 19 -13.75 20.31 2.64
CA ARG A 19 -13.86 19.21 3.61
C ARG A 19 -13.32 19.73 4.94
N ASP A 20 -13.89 19.50 6.04
CA ASP A 20 -13.37 19.67 7.41
C ASP A 20 -12.62 21.00 7.74
N ILE A 21 -12.59 21.98 6.84
CA ILE A 21 -11.91 23.26 7.01
C ILE A 21 -12.91 24.41 6.89
N ALA A 22 -13.11 25.16 7.97
CA ALA A 22 -13.79 26.44 7.95
C ALA A 22 -12.73 27.56 7.90
N ILE A 23 -12.92 28.53 7.01
CA ILE A 23 -12.05 29.70 6.89
C ILE A 23 -12.79 30.86 7.55
N TYR A 24 -12.11 31.53 8.48
CA TYR A 24 -12.69 32.69 9.14
C TYR A 24 -12.24 33.99 8.47
N PRO A 25 -12.99 35.10 8.58
CA PRO A 25 -12.59 36.40 8.07
C PRO A 25 -11.21 36.83 8.57
N LYS A 26 -10.47 37.58 7.75
CA LYS A 26 -9.12 38.12 8.00
C LYS A 26 -8.02 37.06 8.24
N MET A 27 -8.34 35.81 8.00
CA MET A 27 -7.36 34.73 8.12
C MET A 27 -6.76 34.37 6.78
N THR A 28 -5.44 34.13 6.79
CA THR A 28 -4.72 33.59 5.63
C THR A 28 -4.45 32.09 5.83
N VAL A 29 -4.98 31.27 4.94
CA VAL A 29 -4.89 29.81 5.02
C VAL A 29 -4.46 29.23 3.68
N SER A 30 -3.57 28.22 3.73
CA SER A 30 -3.23 27.41 2.55
C SER A 30 -4.13 26.17 2.51
N VAL A 31 -4.81 25.96 1.40
CA VAL A 31 -5.79 24.86 1.24
C VAL A 31 -5.53 24.10 -0.05
N ASP A 32 -5.61 22.77 0.04
CA ASP A 32 -5.49 21.88 -1.11
C ASP A 32 -6.88 21.52 -1.64
N ILE A 33 -7.13 21.78 -2.92
CA ILE A 33 -8.38 21.51 -3.61
C ILE A 33 -8.13 20.49 -4.71
N GLY A 34 -8.88 19.38 -4.69
CA GLY A 34 -8.69 18.30 -5.63
C GLY A 34 -9.93 17.90 -6.42
N ARG A 35 -11.11 18.51 -6.16
CA ARG A 35 -12.32 18.20 -6.89
C ARG A 35 -12.45 19.10 -8.11
N ASP A 36 -12.84 18.51 -9.23
CA ASP A 36 -12.88 19.20 -10.53
C ASP A 36 -13.76 20.46 -10.49
N GLU A 37 -14.93 20.41 -9.86
CA GLU A 37 -15.85 21.53 -9.76
C GLU A 37 -15.26 22.67 -8.90
N SER A 38 -14.62 22.34 -7.78
CA SER A 38 -13.97 23.31 -6.91
C SER A 38 -12.70 23.89 -7.55
N VAL A 39 -11.93 23.07 -8.26
CA VAL A 39 -10.77 23.52 -9.06
C VAL A 39 -11.22 24.45 -10.18
N ALA A 40 -12.32 24.13 -10.87
CA ALA A 40 -12.90 25.00 -11.89
C ALA A 40 -13.37 26.33 -11.30
N ALA A 41 -13.99 26.32 -10.11
CA ALA A 41 -14.39 27.54 -9.40
C ALA A 41 -13.20 28.44 -9.06
N VAL A 42 -12.08 27.84 -8.55
CA VAL A 42 -10.85 28.59 -8.28
C VAL A 42 -10.25 29.18 -9.57
N ARG A 43 -10.20 28.41 -10.65
CA ARG A 43 -9.71 28.92 -11.95
C ARG A 43 -10.58 30.05 -12.48
N LEU A 44 -11.88 29.96 -12.29
CA LEU A 44 -12.81 31.04 -12.66
C LEU A 44 -12.58 32.30 -11.82
N ALA A 45 -12.43 32.15 -10.50
CA ALA A 45 -12.10 33.26 -9.61
C ALA A 45 -10.78 33.92 -10.01
N MET A 46 -9.74 33.17 -10.31
CA MET A 46 -8.43 33.70 -10.74
C MET A 46 -8.47 34.47 -12.07
N ARG A 47 -9.44 34.16 -12.94
CA ARG A 47 -9.65 34.90 -14.21
C ARG A 47 -10.51 36.17 -14.08
N ARG A 48 -11.18 36.33 -12.94
CA ARG A 48 -12.03 37.51 -12.61
C ARG A 48 -11.33 38.37 -11.57
N ASP A 49 -11.99 38.62 -10.47
CA ASP A 49 -11.62 39.51 -9.37
C ASP A 49 -10.88 38.82 -8.21
N ARG A 50 -10.64 37.49 -8.36
CA ARG A 50 -10.02 36.61 -7.38
C ARG A 50 -10.84 36.30 -6.12
N TYR A 51 -12.14 36.65 -6.13
CA TYR A 51 -13.04 36.31 -5.03
C TYR A 51 -13.72 34.95 -5.28
N LEU A 52 -13.82 34.18 -4.21
CA LEU A 52 -14.37 32.83 -4.17
C LEU A 52 -15.15 32.65 -2.87
N VAL A 53 -16.25 31.90 -2.90
CA VAL A 53 -16.95 31.49 -1.67
C VAL A 53 -16.46 30.13 -1.26
N CYS A 54 -16.02 29.99 -0.03
CA CYS A 54 -15.65 28.72 0.59
C CYS A 54 -16.74 28.28 1.56
N VAL A 55 -17.34 27.11 1.32
CA VAL A 55 -18.40 26.54 2.16
C VAL A 55 -18.04 25.12 2.55
N MET A 56 -18.23 24.78 3.82
CA MET A 56 -17.92 23.45 4.32
C MET A 56 -19.06 22.46 4.02
N GLN A 57 -18.72 21.18 3.83
CA GLN A 57 -19.70 20.10 3.68
C GLN A 57 -20.14 19.58 5.05
N LYS A 58 -21.45 19.23 5.18
CA LYS A 58 -22.01 18.61 6.38
C LYS A 58 -21.46 17.20 6.62
N ASP A 59 -21.22 16.45 5.52
CA ASP A 59 -20.56 15.14 5.56
C ASP A 59 -19.35 15.14 4.62
N GLY A 60 -18.16 15.29 5.16
CA GLY A 60 -16.90 15.32 4.43
C GLY A 60 -16.46 13.96 3.83
N LYS A 61 -17.17 12.85 4.14
CA LYS A 61 -16.86 11.51 3.62
C LYS A 61 -17.42 11.26 2.22
N LYS A 62 -18.41 12.04 1.80
CA LYS A 62 -18.97 11.94 0.44
C LYS A 62 -17.96 12.47 -0.59
N GLU A 63 -17.68 11.69 -1.61
CA GLU A 63 -16.75 12.07 -2.69
C GLU A 63 -17.36 13.10 -3.62
N ASP A 64 -18.62 12.96 -4.00
CA ASP A 64 -19.33 13.88 -4.86
C ASP A 64 -19.84 15.11 -4.09
N ILE A 65 -19.83 16.27 -4.76
CA ILE A 65 -20.39 17.50 -4.21
C ILE A 65 -21.90 17.47 -4.38
N ASP A 66 -22.60 17.20 -3.28
CA ASP A 66 -24.05 17.32 -3.20
C ASP A 66 -24.39 18.70 -2.63
N LEU A 67 -25.09 19.54 -3.40
CA LEU A 67 -25.46 20.90 -2.98
C LEU A 67 -26.30 20.91 -1.70
N ALA A 68 -27.13 19.88 -1.46
CA ALA A 68 -27.88 19.73 -0.23
C ALA A 68 -27.00 19.39 0.99
N ASN A 69 -25.80 18.91 0.75
CA ASN A 69 -24.81 18.56 1.79
C ASN A 69 -23.90 19.75 2.17
N LEU A 70 -24.09 20.92 1.61
CA LEU A 70 -23.35 22.14 1.98
C LEU A 70 -24.00 22.81 3.21
N TYR A 71 -23.18 23.48 4.00
CA TYR A 71 -23.68 24.39 5.04
C TYR A 71 -24.20 25.66 4.41
N GLU A 72 -25.09 26.38 5.12
CA GLU A 72 -25.73 27.60 4.65
C GLU A 72 -24.85 28.84 4.85
N TYR A 73 -23.85 28.76 5.73
CA TYR A 73 -22.88 29.83 5.98
C TYR A 73 -21.51 29.44 5.51
N GLY A 74 -20.85 30.40 4.88
CA GLY A 74 -19.49 30.27 4.38
C GLY A 74 -18.71 31.58 4.51
N THR A 75 -17.57 31.64 3.86
CA THR A 75 -16.70 32.80 3.85
C THR A 75 -16.32 33.18 2.42
N VAL A 76 -16.50 34.46 2.07
CA VAL A 76 -15.88 35.00 0.86
C VAL A 76 -14.38 35.11 1.12
N VAL A 77 -13.60 34.53 0.23
CA VAL A 77 -12.14 34.56 0.32
C VAL A 77 -11.55 35.20 -0.92
N LYS A 78 -10.41 35.84 -0.75
CA LYS A 78 -9.59 36.34 -1.85
C LYS A 78 -8.45 35.38 -2.11
N VAL A 79 -8.30 34.91 -3.33
CA VAL A 79 -7.22 34.00 -3.73
C VAL A 79 -5.96 34.81 -4.02
N ASN A 80 -4.97 34.73 -3.15
CA ASN A 80 -3.70 35.46 -3.26
C ASN A 80 -2.73 34.74 -4.19
N GLN A 81 -2.60 33.40 -4.05
CA GLN A 81 -1.74 32.55 -4.87
C GLN A 81 -2.42 31.23 -5.22
N MET A 82 -2.07 30.67 -6.37
CA MET A 82 -2.50 29.36 -6.83
C MET A 82 -1.29 28.59 -7.36
N LEU A 83 -1.05 27.40 -6.82
CA LEU A 83 0.02 26.49 -7.22
C LEU A 83 -0.59 25.16 -7.70
N GLN A 84 -0.22 24.73 -8.87
CA GLN A 84 -0.67 23.44 -9.40
C GLN A 84 0.26 22.34 -8.94
N LEU A 85 -0.28 21.30 -8.31
CA LEU A 85 0.46 20.13 -7.82
C LEU A 85 0.26 18.93 -8.74
N PRO A 86 1.19 17.93 -8.72
CA PRO A 86 1.00 16.69 -9.46
C PRO A 86 -0.30 15.96 -9.06
N GLY A 87 -0.96 15.31 -10.03
CA GLY A 87 -2.21 14.58 -9.78
C GLY A 87 -3.49 15.44 -9.83
N GLY A 88 -3.43 16.66 -10.41
CA GLY A 88 -4.62 17.51 -10.59
C GLY A 88 -5.01 18.35 -9.37
N LEU A 89 -4.33 18.18 -8.24
CA LEU A 89 -4.50 18.97 -7.03
C LEU A 89 -4.04 20.42 -7.23
N VAL A 90 -4.78 21.35 -6.66
CA VAL A 90 -4.45 22.78 -6.68
C VAL A 90 -4.34 23.30 -5.26
N ARG A 91 -3.17 23.81 -4.90
CA ARG A 91 -2.96 24.50 -3.64
C ARG A 91 -3.22 25.98 -3.81
N ILE A 92 -4.08 26.52 -2.98
CA ILE A 92 -4.40 27.95 -2.98
C ILE A 92 -4.05 28.58 -1.64
N LEU A 93 -3.50 29.79 -1.68
CA LEU A 93 -3.35 30.64 -0.52
C LEU A 93 -4.50 31.65 -0.56
N VAL A 94 -5.39 31.57 0.42
CA VAL A 94 -6.59 32.41 0.49
C VAL A 94 -6.62 33.24 1.74
N GLU A 95 -7.21 34.43 1.63
CA GLU A 95 -7.46 35.33 2.73
C GLU A 95 -8.98 35.48 2.89
N GLY A 96 -9.50 35.20 4.07
CA GLY A 96 -10.90 35.40 4.41
C GLY A 96 -11.29 36.89 4.41
N VAL A 97 -12.40 37.23 3.75
CA VAL A 97 -12.85 38.62 3.63
C VAL A 97 -14.04 38.88 4.55
N SER A 98 -15.16 38.22 4.32
CA SER A 98 -16.40 38.38 5.09
C SER A 98 -17.17 37.08 5.20
N ARG A 99 -18.00 36.97 6.21
CA ARG A 99 -19.01 35.90 6.33
C ARG A 99 -20.14 36.14 5.36
N VAL A 100 -20.66 35.05 4.80
CA VAL A 100 -21.81 35.11 3.90
C VAL A 100 -22.79 33.99 4.21
N HIS A 101 -24.06 34.30 3.96
CA HIS A 101 -25.13 33.31 3.92
C HIS A 101 -25.38 32.94 2.45
N VAL A 102 -25.37 31.65 2.16
CA VAL A 102 -25.61 31.11 0.82
C VAL A 102 -27.13 31.00 0.61
N VAL A 103 -27.69 31.87 -0.23
CA VAL A 103 -29.11 31.88 -0.52
C VAL A 103 -29.48 30.79 -1.52
N HIS A 104 -28.63 30.63 -2.56
CA HIS A 104 -28.85 29.63 -3.59
C HIS A 104 -27.48 29.19 -4.15
N ALA A 105 -27.34 27.91 -4.43
CA ALA A 105 -26.17 27.35 -5.10
C ALA A 105 -26.65 26.49 -6.27
N GLU A 106 -26.04 26.66 -7.44
CA GLU A 106 -26.38 25.88 -8.64
C GLU A 106 -25.08 25.43 -9.35
N MET A 107 -25.15 24.30 -10.03
CA MET A 107 -24.10 23.88 -10.95
C MET A 107 -24.22 24.62 -12.25
N LYS A 108 -23.21 25.41 -12.62
CA LYS A 108 -23.19 26.20 -13.86
C LYS A 108 -21.96 25.81 -14.68
N ASP A 109 -22.20 25.19 -15.81
CA ASP A 109 -21.17 24.59 -16.66
C ASP A 109 -20.34 23.54 -15.88
N THR A 110 -19.10 23.85 -15.54
CA THR A 110 -18.15 22.95 -14.84
C THR A 110 -17.85 23.39 -13.41
N CYS A 111 -18.49 24.44 -12.89
CA CYS A 111 -18.26 24.93 -11.53
C CYS A 111 -19.56 25.26 -10.80
N ILE A 112 -19.49 25.29 -9.46
CA ILE A 112 -20.62 25.70 -8.64
C ILE A 112 -20.62 27.24 -8.55
N SER A 113 -21.77 27.85 -8.80
CA SER A 113 -22.03 29.26 -8.61
C SER A 113 -22.97 29.45 -7.45
N ALA A 114 -22.65 30.35 -6.54
CA ALA A 114 -23.50 30.66 -5.39
C ALA A 114 -23.95 32.13 -5.37
N GLU A 115 -25.21 32.31 -5.09
CA GLU A 115 -25.79 33.63 -4.73
C GLU A 115 -25.67 33.77 -3.22
N VAL A 116 -24.99 34.80 -2.75
CA VAL A 116 -24.71 35.03 -1.36
C VAL A 116 -25.15 36.41 -0.90
N ASP A 117 -25.60 36.45 0.36
CA ASP A 117 -25.88 37.70 1.07
C ASP A 117 -24.81 37.89 2.16
N ASP A 118 -24.43 39.13 2.45
CA ASP A 118 -23.52 39.43 3.55
C ASP A 118 -24.16 39.03 4.88
N ALA A 119 -23.43 38.27 5.69
CA ALA A 119 -23.82 37.88 7.02
C ALA A 119 -23.18 38.86 8.03
N GLU A 120 -23.85 39.98 8.25
CA GLU A 120 -23.35 41.02 9.15
C GLU A 120 -23.34 40.53 10.59
N GLU A 121 -22.19 40.71 11.25
CA GLU A 121 -22.01 40.44 12.66
C GLU A 121 -22.64 41.58 13.48
N TYR A 122 -23.23 41.23 14.62
CA TYR A 122 -23.78 42.22 15.54
C TYR A 122 -23.26 42.03 16.95
N ASN A 123 -23.17 43.16 17.65
CA ASN A 123 -22.67 43.27 19.03
C ASN A 123 -23.53 44.25 19.79
N ASP A 124 -24.49 43.72 20.54
CA ASP A 124 -25.48 44.53 21.25
C ASP A 124 -24.92 45.17 22.55
N ASP A 125 -23.82 44.63 23.08
CA ASP A 125 -23.18 45.13 24.31
C ASP A 125 -21.64 45.17 24.15
N PRO A 126 -21.07 46.24 23.60
CA PRO A 126 -19.64 46.32 23.33
C PRO A 126 -18.75 46.18 24.59
N LEU A 127 -19.22 46.66 25.76
CA LEU A 127 -18.49 46.55 27.02
C LEU A 127 -18.38 45.12 27.49
N ARG A 128 -19.47 44.35 27.33
CA ARG A 128 -19.50 42.95 27.65
C ARG A 128 -18.70 42.12 26.69
N ALA A 129 -18.74 42.43 25.42
CA ALA A 129 -17.93 41.76 24.41
C ALA A 129 -16.42 41.97 24.69
N GLU A 130 -16.02 43.18 25.07
CA GLU A 130 -14.64 43.48 25.45
C GLU A 130 -14.19 42.72 26.71
N ALA A 131 -15.08 42.57 27.69
CA ALA A 131 -14.80 41.77 28.89
C ALA A 131 -14.55 40.28 28.54
N TYR A 132 -15.42 39.70 27.68
CA TYR A 132 -15.22 38.34 27.19
C TYR A 132 -13.96 38.18 26.34
N ARG A 133 -13.63 39.13 25.48
CA ARG A 133 -12.40 39.18 24.71
C ARG A 133 -11.17 39.05 25.59
N ARG A 134 -11.08 39.90 26.64
CA ARG A 134 -9.95 39.88 27.59
C ARG A 134 -9.86 38.54 28.33
N LEU A 135 -10.99 38.02 28.76
CA LEU A 135 -11.05 36.72 29.42
C LEU A 135 -10.58 35.60 28.49
N LEU A 136 -11.06 35.60 27.26
CA LEU A 136 -10.68 34.62 26.26
C LEU A 136 -9.19 34.65 25.97
N ILE A 137 -8.61 35.82 25.74
CA ILE A 137 -7.15 35.99 25.53
C ILE A 137 -6.35 35.47 26.72
N LYS A 138 -6.79 35.78 27.94
CA LYS A 138 -6.15 35.29 29.17
C LYS A 138 -6.16 33.77 29.24
N ASN A 139 -7.34 33.16 29.09
CA ASN A 139 -7.53 31.71 29.15
C ASN A 139 -6.73 31.00 28.04
N PHE A 140 -6.65 31.59 26.85
CA PHE A 140 -5.88 31.07 25.74
C PHE A 140 -4.37 31.05 25.99
N PHE A 141 -3.82 32.14 26.58
CA PHE A 141 -2.40 32.19 26.97
C PHE A 141 -2.09 31.21 28.12
N GLU A 142 -3.01 31.04 29.08
CA GLU A 142 -2.86 30.06 30.17
C GLU A 142 -2.86 28.63 29.61
N TRP A 143 -3.75 28.32 28.67
CA TRP A 143 -3.78 27.05 27.98
C TRP A 143 -2.48 26.75 27.22
N MET A 144 -1.95 27.73 26.45
CA MET A 144 -0.70 27.54 25.73
C MET A 144 0.48 27.26 26.66
N ARG A 145 0.56 28.03 27.77
CA ARG A 145 1.62 27.85 28.78
C ARG A 145 1.56 26.46 29.42
N ASN A 146 0.37 26.00 29.77
CA ASN A 146 0.18 24.71 30.45
C ASN A 146 0.41 23.52 29.54
N THR A 147 0.08 23.63 28.26
CA THR A 147 0.25 22.54 27.29
C THR A 147 1.61 22.52 26.60
N GLY A 148 2.46 23.54 26.81
CA GLY A 148 3.75 23.66 26.16
C GLY A 148 3.65 23.88 24.63
N LYS A 149 2.47 24.15 24.09
CA LYS A 149 2.26 24.48 22.68
C LYS A 149 2.72 25.93 22.44
N GLY A 150 3.93 26.08 21.92
CA GLY A 150 4.48 27.41 21.58
C GLY A 150 3.81 27.95 20.30
N MET A 151 3.47 29.25 20.33
CA MET A 151 3.08 30.02 19.15
C MET A 151 4.26 30.93 18.74
N PRO A 152 4.53 31.11 17.42
CA PRO A 152 5.52 32.06 16.95
C PRO A 152 5.28 33.47 17.55
N GLU A 153 6.34 34.16 17.91
CA GLU A 153 6.26 35.53 18.50
C GLU A 153 5.46 36.50 17.62
N GLU A 154 5.56 36.35 16.32
CA GLU A 154 4.84 37.18 15.35
C GLU A 154 3.32 37.01 15.47
N GLN A 155 2.82 35.79 15.61
CA GLN A 155 1.38 35.51 15.80
C GLN A 155 0.89 35.96 17.19
N MET A 156 1.73 35.84 18.22
CA MET A 156 1.41 36.38 19.56
C MET A 156 1.27 37.88 19.54
N ASN A 157 2.13 38.57 18.78
CA ASN A 157 2.07 40.02 18.64
C ASN A 157 0.86 40.45 17.81
N GLN A 158 0.49 39.66 16.79
CA GLN A 158 -0.70 39.89 16.00
C GLN A 158 -1.98 39.78 16.87
N LEU A 159 -2.13 38.73 17.69
CA LEU A 159 -3.27 38.59 18.59
C LEU A 159 -3.42 39.77 19.58
N LYS A 160 -2.32 40.33 20.06
CA LYS A 160 -2.34 41.51 20.96
C LYS A 160 -2.77 42.81 20.27
N GLN A 161 -2.64 42.88 18.94
CA GLN A 161 -3.00 44.06 18.14
C GLN A 161 -4.45 44.00 17.62
N ILE A 162 -5.15 42.87 17.78
CA ILE A 162 -6.54 42.74 17.40
C ILE A 162 -7.42 43.40 18.47
N ASP A 163 -8.05 44.49 18.12
CA ASP A 163 -8.96 45.22 19.02
C ASP A 163 -10.41 44.75 18.92
N ASP A 164 -10.78 44.18 17.76
CA ASP A 164 -12.14 43.70 17.52
C ASP A 164 -12.40 42.37 18.24
N PRO A 165 -13.51 42.25 19.04
CA PRO A 165 -13.83 41.05 19.78
C PRO A 165 -14.21 39.84 18.88
N GLY A 166 -14.88 40.08 17.75
CA GLY A 166 -15.24 39.06 16.79
C GLY A 166 -14.02 38.48 16.08
N GLU A 167 -13.12 39.34 15.63
CA GLU A 167 -11.85 38.95 15.02
C GLU A 167 -10.95 38.18 16.00
N THR A 168 -10.94 38.60 17.29
CA THR A 168 -10.21 37.87 18.35
C THR A 168 -10.73 36.44 18.51
N ALA A 169 -12.06 36.24 18.50
CA ALA A 169 -12.67 34.92 18.59
C ALA A 169 -12.30 34.04 17.39
N ASP A 170 -12.33 34.58 16.19
CA ASP A 170 -11.99 33.92 14.97
C ASP A 170 -10.51 33.51 14.92
N PHE A 171 -9.62 34.41 15.30
CA PHE A 171 -8.20 34.13 15.38
C PHE A 171 -7.90 32.98 16.34
N ILE A 172 -8.43 33.03 17.56
CA ILE A 172 -8.21 31.97 18.56
C ILE A 172 -8.81 30.65 18.08
N SER A 173 -10.01 30.66 17.47
CA SER A 173 -10.66 29.46 16.93
C SER A 173 -9.80 28.75 15.88
N SER A 174 -9.04 29.50 15.11
CA SER A 174 -8.15 28.95 14.10
C SER A 174 -6.95 28.20 14.66
N GLN A 175 -6.53 28.57 15.86
CA GLN A 175 -5.38 27.96 16.53
C GLN A 175 -5.76 26.70 17.34
N LEU A 176 -7.06 26.44 17.53
CA LEU A 176 -7.56 25.29 18.25
C LEU A 176 -7.83 24.11 17.32
N LEU A 177 -7.55 22.89 17.80
CA LEU A 177 -7.87 21.64 17.09
C LEU A 177 -9.36 21.28 17.32
N LEU A 178 -10.24 22.07 16.72
CA LEU A 178 -11.69 21.87 16.85
C LEU A 178 -12.24 20.85 15.83
N ALA A 179 -13.25 20.10 16.24
CA ALA A 179 -14.01 19.25 15.33
C ALA A 179 -14.70 20.07 14.22
N PRO A 180 -14.85 19.55 13.00
CA PRO A 180 -15.42 20.30 11.86
C PRO A 180 -16.76 20.96 12.16
N LYS A 181 -17.69 20.24 12.81
CA LYS A 181 -18.99 20.78 13.24
C LYS A 181 -18.86 21.99 14.18
N LYS A 182 -17.88 21.96 15.06
CA LYS A 182 -17.67 23.07 16.00
C LYS A 182 -17.07 24.30 15.32
N ARG A 183 -16.18 24.09 14.35
CA ARG A 183 -15.67 25.18 13.51
C ARG A 183 -16.76 25.87 12.73
N GLN A 184 -17.70 25.08 12.17
CA GLN A 184 -18.85 25.63 11.45
C GLN A 184 -19.80 26.40 12.38
N GLU A 185 -20.10 25.85 13.56
CA GLU A 185 -20.93 26.52 14.57
C GLU A 185 -20.39 27.92 14.93
N ILE A 186 -19.07 28.04 15.10
CA ILE A 186 -18.40 29.33 15.36
C ILE A 186 -18.54 30.28 14.14
N LEU A 187 -18.42 29.74 12.92
CA LEU A 187 -18.60 30.54 11.70
C LEU A 187 -20.03 31.04 11.53
N GLU A 188 -21.03 30.23 11.85
CA GLU A 188 -22.47 30.56 11.73
C GLU A 188 -22.96 31.52 12.82
N THR A 189 -22.25 31.62 13.95
CA THR A 189 -22.66 32.47 15.05
C THR A 189 -22.33 33.92 14.77
N LEU A 190 -23.35 34.72 14.40
CA LEU A 190 -23.24 36.13 14.06
C LEU A 190 -23.20 37.05 15.29
N ASP A 191 -23.80 36.62 16.43
CA ASP A 191 -23.68 37.31 17.72
C ASP A 191 -22.26 37.16 18.24
N VAL A 192 -21.51 38.28 18.31
CA VAL A 192 -20.11 38.32 18.73
C VAL A 192 -19.96 37.84 20.18
N ILE A 193 -20.88 38.18 21.09
CA ILE A 193 -20.82 37.76 22.49
C ILE A 193 -21.02 36.25 22.61
N GLU A 194 -21.99 35.70 21.90
CA GLU A 194 -22.26 34.25 21.90
C GLU A 194 -21.09 33.47 21.29
N ARG A 195 -20.48 34.00 20.24
CA ARG A 195 -19.28 33.42 19.62
C ARG A 195 -18.11 33.38 20.61
N LEU A 196 -17.85 34.50 21.31
CA LEU A 196 -16.81 34.56 22.34
C LEU A 196 -17.04 33.52 23.46
N LYS A 197 -18.28 33.30 23.90
CA LYS A 197 -18.62 32.27 24.89
C LYS A 197 -18.32 30.87 24.36
N ILE A 198 -18.74 30.59 23.11
CA ILE A 198 -18.49 29.30 22.47
C ILE A 198 -16.99 29.03 22.41
N VAL A 199 -16.19 30.00 21.98
CA VAL A 199 -14.74 29.85 21.86
C VAL A 199 -14.09 29.71 23.23
N SER A 200 -14.55 30.51 24.26
CA SER A 200 -14.07 30.35 25.64
C SER A 200 -14.31 28.94 26.17
N ALA A 201 -15.50 28.37 25.96
CA ALA A 201 -15.79 27.01 26.37
C ALA A 201 -14.91 25.98 25.63
N CYS A 202 -14.56 26.23 24.36
CA CYS A 202 -13.60 25.40 23.62
C CYS A 202 -12.19 25.46 24.23
N VAL A 203 -11.71 26.65 24.55
CA VAL A 203 -10.39 26.84 25.21
C VAL A 203 -10.34 26.15 26.58
N GLU A 204 -11.41 26.30 27.40
CA GLU A 204 -11.52 25.65 28.71
C GLU A 204 -11.52 24.11 28.59
N ARG A 205 -12.22 23.57 27.59
CA ARG A 205 -12.23 22.14 27.32
C ARG A 205 -10.85 21.62 26.91
N GLU A 206 -10.16 22.35 26.02
CA GLU A 206 -8.80 22.00 25.59
C GLU A 206 -7.80 22.11 26.76
N ALA A 207 -7.99 23.08 27.66
CA ALA A 207 -7.19 23.21 28.86
C ALA A 207 -7.39 22.01 29.81
N ALA A 208 -8.64 21.62 30.04
CA ALA A 208 -8.96 20.46 30.88
C ALA A 208 -8.41 19.14 30.29
N ILE A 209 -8.45 18.97 28.97
CA ILE A 209 -7.83 17.82 28.29
C ILE A 209 -6.31 17.86 28.48
N GLY A 210 -5.68 19.00 28.32
CA GLY A 210 -4.23 19.16 28.52
C GLY A 210 -3.78 18.90 29.97
N GLU A 211 -4.58 19.26 30.96
CA GLU A 211 -4.34 18.91 32.37
C GLU A 211 -4.44 17.40 32.59
N LEU A 212 -5.47 16.76 32.05
CA LEU A 212 -5.63 15.29 32.11
C LEU A 212 -4.48 14.56 31.42
N GLU A 213 -4.03 15.04 30.24
CA GLU A 213 -2.87 14.49 29.54
C GLU A 213 -1.59 14.65 30.37
N SER A 214 -1.43 15.80 31.05
CA SER A 214 -0.31 16.05 31.97
C SER A 214 -0.36 15.11 33.18
N ASP A 215 -1.54 14.92 33.77
CA ASP A 215 -1.75 14.02 34.91
C ASP A 215 -1.50 12.55 34.53
N ILE A 216 -2.01 12.13 33.37
CA ILE A 216 -1.75 10.79 32.84
C ILE A 216 -0.25 10.61 32.59
N ASN A 217 0.41 11.60 31.98
CA ASN A 217 1.84 11.54 31.77
C ASN A 217 2.64 11.56 33.07
N GLN A 218 2.16 12.27 34.11
CA GLN A 218 2.75 12.22 35.44
C GLN A 218 2.50 10.88 36.13
N GLU A 219 1.32 10.29 35.93
CA GLU A 219 0.99 8.98 36.50
C GLU A 219 1.81 7.85 35.80
N VAL A 220 1.97 7.95 34.49
CA VAL A 220 2.87 7.09 33.71
C VAL A 220 4.33 7.28 34.16
N ARG A 221 4.77 8.53 34.33
CA ARG A 221 6.10 8.82 34.89
C ARG A 221 6.24 8.32 36.33
N LYS A 222 5.24 8.51 37.20
CA LYS A 222 5.26 7.98 38.57
C LYS A 222 5.23 6.46 38.62
N ARG A 223 4.57 5.78 37.66
CA ARG A 223 4.65 4.32 37.51
C ARG A 223 6.01 3.88 37.00
N MET A 224 6.55 4.59 35.98
CA MET A 224 7.91 4.38 35.51
C MET A 224 8.95 4.72 36.59
N ASP A 225 8.75 5.81 37.33
CA ASP A 225 9.62 6.19 38.47
C ASP A 225 9.49 5.18 39.60
N LYS A 226 8.32 4.58 39.84
CA LYS A 226 8.13 3.55 40.86
C LYS A 226 8.71 2.20 40.42
N GLU A 227 8.58 1.84 39.15
CA GLU A 227 9.28 0.69 38.58
C GLU A 227 10.79 0.97 38.49
N GLN A 228 11.21 2.19 38.16
CA GLN A 228 12.59 2.63 38.27
C GLN A 228 13.06 2.73 39.72
N GLN A 229 12.21 3.18 40.68
CA GLN A 229 12.54 3.18 42.10
C GLN A 229 12.58 1.77 42.69
N ASP A 230 11.68 0.86 42.28
CA ASP A 230 11.78 -0.55 42.69
C ASP A 230 12.97 -1.26 41.99
N TYR A 231 13.23 -0.92 40.74
CA TYR A 231 14.47 -1.31 40.04
C TYR A 231 15.69 -0.62 40.70
N PHE A 232 15.59 0.67 41.01
CA PHE A 232 16.61 1.46 41.67
C PHE A 232 16.81 1.06 43.17
N LEU A 233 15.76 0.64 43.86
CA LEU A 233 15.88 0.07 45.22
C LEU A 233 16.42 -1.35 45.20
N ARG A 234 16.04 -2.18 44.21
CA ARG A 234 16.69 -3.46 43.95
C ARG A 234 18.13 -3.28 43.47
N THR A 235 18.36 -2.27 42.63
CA THR A 235 19.71 -1.87 42.20
C THR A 235 20.46 -1.18 43.36
N LYS A 236 19.81 -0.38 44.24
CA LYS A 236 20.44 0.16 45.46
C LYS A 236 20.76 -0.90 46.51
N VAL A 237 19.94 -1.90 46.69
CA VAL A 237 20.24 -3.07 47.53
C VAL A 237 21.41 -3.84 46.86
N LYS A 238 21.38 -3.98 45.56
CA LYS A 238 22.49 -4.53 44.77
C LYS A 238 23.72 -3.60 44.82
N THR A 239 23.53 -2.27 44.72
CA THR A 239 24.56 -1.20 44.78
C THR A 239 25.10 -0.96 46.22
N ILE A 240 24.33 -1.25 47.25
CA ILE A 240 24.85 -1.23 48.65
C ILE A 240 25.62 -2.56 48.94
N GLN A 241 25.18 -3.64 48.36
CA GLN A 241 25.96 -4.89 48.26
C GLN A 241 27.20 -4.70 47.38
N ASP A 242 27.09 -3.89 46.33
CA ASP A 242 28.13 -3.53 45.34
C ASP A 242 29.06 -2.40 45.86
N ARG A 243 28.59 -1.40 46.66
CA ARG A 243 29.46 -0.33 47.22
C ARG A 243 30.42 -0.77 48.32
N LEU A 244 30.29 -1.97 48.78
CA LEU A 244 31.40 -2.70 49.43
C LEU A 244 32.35 -3.34 48.41
N GLY A 245 32.07 -3.22 47.08
CA GLY A 245 32.82 -3.78 45.97
C GLY A 245 32.77 -3.10 44.59
N ASP A 246 32.24 -1.87 44.45
CA ASP A 246 31.81 -1.24 43.13
C ASP A 246 32.93 -0.88 42.16
N THR A 247 34.13 -0.64 42.60
CA THR A 247 35.31 -0.59 41.70
C THR A 247 35.70 -2.01 41.21
N VAL A 248 35.26 -3.03 41.88
CA VAL A 248 35.50 -4.44 41.53
C VAL A 248 34.50 -4.95 40.51
N SER A 249 33.28 -4.38 40.43
CA SER A 249 32.20 -4.83 39.50
C SER A 249 32.44 -4.37 38.07
N GLN A 250 32.74 -3.10 37.84
CA GLN A 250 33.04 -2.59 36.48
C GLN A 250 34.34 -3.13 35.91
N GLN A 251 35.34 -3.27 36.77
CA GLN A 251 36.59 -3.91 36.38
C GLN A 251 36.33 -5.36 35.97
N LYS A 252 35.47 -6.10 36.70
CA LYS A 252 35.09 -7.45 36.34
C LYS A 252 34.30 -7.49 35.01
N GLU A 253 33.35 -6.55 34.79
CA GLU A 253 32.62 -6.46 33.54
C GLU A 253 33.56 -6.15 32.37
N ALA A 254 34.49 -5.23 32.54
CA ALA A 254 35.51 -4.95 31.54
C ALA A 254 36.45 -6.15 31.30
N ASP A 255 36.79 -6.89 32.34
CA ASP A 255 37.62 -8.10 32.23
C ASP A 255 36.83 -9.21 31.50
N GLU A 256 35.52 -9.37 31.74
CA GLU A 256 34.65 -10.27 30.97
C GLU A 256 34.63 -9.92 29.50
N TYR A 257 34.51 -8.64 29.14
CA TYR A 257 34.61 -8.20 27.75
C TYR A 257 35.99 -8.43 27.15
N ARG A 258 37.08 -8.27 27.93
CA ARG A 258 38.42 -8.59 27.46
C ARG A 258 38.60 -10.09 27.21
N GLU A 259 38.01 -10.96 28.05
CA GLU A 259 38.01 -12.39 27.81
C GLU A 259 37.19 -12.75 26.54
N LYS A 260 36.01 -12.15 26.37
CA LYS A 260 35.23 -12.32 25.14
C LYS A 260 35.99 -11.84 23.90
N LEU A 261 36.73 -10.71 23.99
CA LEU A 261 37.51 -10.18 22.89
C LEU A 261 38.66 -11.17 22.51
N LYS A 262 39.35 -11.75 23.49
CA LYS A 262 40.41 -12.75 23.25
C LYS A 262 39.88 -14.04 22.64
N ALA A 263 38.66 -14.44 23.02
CA ALA A 263 38.01 -15.65 22.51
C ALA A 263 37.31 -15.43 21.16
N SER A 264 37.06 -14.16 20.78
CA SER A 264 36.35 -13.81 19.55
C SER A 264 37.23 -13.93 18.31
N ALA A 265 36.60 -14.25 17.16
CA ALA A 265 37.25 -14.25 15.85
C ALA A 265 37.15 -12.87 15.15
N ILE A 266 37.07 -11.80 15.91
CA ILE A 266 37.11 -10.42 15.38
C ILE A 266 38.47 -10.16 14.73
N PRO A 267 38.55 -9.44 13.59
CA PRO A 267 39.79 -9.09 12.92
C PRO A 267 40.79 -8.41 13.89
N GLU A 268 42.07 -8.82 13.85
CA GLU A 268 43.08 -8.29 14.75
C GLU A 268 43.26 -6.77 14.69
N GLU A 269 43.06 -6.20 13.50
CA GLU A 269 43.13 -4.74 13.26
C GLU A 269 42.06 -3.98 14.08
N GLU A 270 40.89 -4.58 14.32
CA GLU A 270 39.76 -3.95 15.03
C GLU A 270 39.80 -4.23 16.54
N LYS A 271 40.53 -5.26 17.00
CA LYS A 271 40.64 -5.58 18.44
C LYS A 271 41.22 -4.43 19.25
N GLY A 272 42.19 -3.69 18.69
CA GLY A 272 42.77 -2.53 19.35
C GLY A 272 41.78 -1.35 19.56
N LYS A 273 40.77 -1.21 18.71
CA LYS A 273 39.70 -0.21 18.88
C LYS A 273 38.74 -0.65 19.99
N LEU A 274 38.38 -1.92 20.00
CA LEU A 274 37.48 -2.49 21.02
C LEU A 274 38.13 -2.49 22.41
N GLU A 275 39.46 -2.75 22.51
CA GLU A 275 40.19 -2.69 23.77
C GLU A 275 40.13 -1.27 24.37
N LYS A 276 40.29 -0.23 23.53
CA LYS A 276 40.12 1.16 23.96
C LYS A 276 38.70 1.47 24.43
N GLU A 277 37.68 0.93 23.77
CA GLU A 277 36.29 1.10 24.15
C GLU A 277 35.97 0.38 25.48
N ILE A 278 36.53 -0.79 25.69
CA ILE A 278 36.43 -1.51 26.98
C ILE A 278 37.14 -0.76 28.09
N ASP A 279 38.34 -0.19 27.83
CA ASP A 279 39.07 0.63 28.80
C ASP A 279 38.29 1.93 29.11
N HIS A 280 37.63 2.51 28.10
CA HIS A 280 36.77 3.68 28.29
C HIS A 280 35.57 3.30 29.18
N LEU A 281 34.91 2.16 28.92
CA LEU A 281 33.82 1.64 29.75
C LEU A 281 34.29 1.42 31.21
N ALA A 282 35.47 0.85 31.41
CA ALA A 282 36.06 0.59 32.75
C ALA A 282 36.31 1.88 33.53
N SER A 283 36.61 3.00 32.85
CA SER A 283 36.94 4.31 33.45
C SER A 283 35.72 5.21 33.70
N MET A 284 34.58 4.94 33.06
CA MET A 284 33.37 5.78 33.18
C MET A 284 32.63 5.52 34.50
N PRO A 285 32.01 6.55 35.11
CA PRO A 285 31.09 6.34 36.22
C PRO A 285 29.86 5.51 35.82
N PRO A 286 29.37 4.56 36.63
CA PRO A 286 28.26 3.66 36.30
C PRO A 286 26.93 4.34 35.92
N MET A 287 26.72 5.55 36.39
CA MET A 287 25.47 6.29 36.28
C MET A 287 25.44 7.23 35.05
N MET A 288 26.46 7.27 34.23
CA MET A 288 26.47 8.06 33.01
C MET A 288 25.66 7.40 31.88
N ALA A 289 24.92 8.19 31.10
CA ALA A 289 24.19 7.70 29.93
C ALA A 289 25.13 7.05 28.88
N GLU A 290 26.34 7.57 28.75
CA GLU A 290 27.38 7.06 27.87
C GLU A 290 27.80 5.63 28.23
N THR A 291 27.83 5.29 29.51
CA THR A 291 28.16 3.92 29.98
C THR A 291 27.16 2.91 29.43
N ALA A 292 25.86 3.24 29.38
CA ALA A 292 24.84 2.38 28.79
C ALA A 292 25.00 2.25 27.26
N VAL A 293 25.40 3.33 26.59
CA VAL A 293 25.65 3.32 25.13
C VAL A 293 26.86 2.42 24.80
N SER A 294 27.99 2.57 25.52
CA SER A 294 29.18 1.74 25.30
C SER A 294 28.91 0.29 25.62
N ARG A 295 28.16 -0.02 26.71
CA ARG A 295 27.75 -1.36 27.06
C ARG A 295 26.90 -1.99 25.97
N ASN A 296 25.83 -1.33 25.52
CA ASN A 296 24.96 -1.82 24.44
C ASN A 296 25.77 -2.07 23.16
N TYR A 297 26.71 -1.20 22.83
CA TYR A 297 27.59 -1.38 21.68
C TYR A 297 28.45 -2.64 21.79
N LEU A 298 29.13 -2.82 22.94
CA LEU A 298 29.97 -4.00 23.17
C LEU A 298 29.14 -5.27 23.17
N ASP A 299 27.95 -5.26 23.78
CA ASP A 299 27.01 -6.38 23.71
C ASP A 299 26.67 -6.74 22.26
N TRP A 300 26.28 -5.78 21.42
CA TRP A 300 26.03 -6.02 20.01
C TRP A 300 27.23 -6.61 19.29
N VAL A 301 28.44 -6.06 19.51
CA VAL A 301 29.66 -6.53 18.85
C VAL A 301 29.99 -7.96 19.25
N PHE A 302 29.87 -8.32 20.55
CA PHE A 302 30.21 -9.66 21.03
C PHE A 302 29.12 -10.70 20.82
N ASP A 303 27.87 -10.29 20.62
CA ASP A 303 26.75 -11.17 20.26
C ASP A 303 26.79 -11.60 18.79
N LEU A 304 27.54 -10.89 17.94
CA LEU A 304 27.68 -11.25 16.53
C LEU A 304 28.55 -12.53 16.38
N PRO A 305 28.18 -13.43 15.47
CA PRO A 305 28.85 -14.71 15.25
C PRO A 305 30.10 -14.57 14.36
N TRP A 306 31.15 -13.87 14.81
CA TRP A 306 32.36 -13.57 14.03
C TRP A 306 33.06 -14.78 13.43
N GLY A 307 33.08 -15.91 14.13
CA GLY A 307 33.76 -17.12 13.68
C GLY A 307 32.88 -18.36 13.60
N LYS A 308 31.56 -18.21 13.80
CA LYS A 308 30.64 -19.34 13.89
C LYS A 308 29.92 -19.56 12.57
N GLU A 309 30.24 -20.63 11.88
CA GLU A 309 29.61 -21.03 10.62
C GLU A 309 28.78 -22.30 10.81
N SER A 310 27.67 -22.44 10.08
CA SER A 310 26.97 -23.71 9.93
C SER A 310 27.63 -24.56 8.85
N GLU A 311 27.63 -25.86 9.04
CA GLU A 311 28.15 -26.81 8.05
C GLU A 311 27.11 -26.92 6.90
N ASP A 312 27.58 -26.73 5.66
CA ASP A 312 26.72 -26.82 4.48
C ASP A 312 26.46 -28.28 4.11
N ILE A 313 25.20 -28.64 3.94
CA ILE A 313 24.79 -29.94 3.39
C ILE A 313 24.80 -29.79 1.84
N LEU A 314 25.83 -30.34 1.23
CA LEU A 314 26.06 -30.24 -0.23
C LEU A 314 25.54 -31.47 -1.00
N ASP A 315 24.45 -32.07 -0.53
CA ASP A 315 23.79 -33.19 -1.20
C ASP A 315 22.55 -32.74 -1.99
N LEU A 316 22.66 -32.80 -3.32
CA LEU A 316 21.56 -32.46 -4.23
C LEU A 316 20.35 -33.38 -4.11
N SER A 317 20.57 -34.66 -3.76
CA SER A 317 19.50 -35.62 -3.55
C SER A 317 18.69 -35.27 -2.29
N HIS A 318 19.38 -34.87 -1.23
CA HIS A 318 18.76 -34.33 -0.02
C HIS A 318 17.99 -33.03 -0.31
N ALA A 319 18.60 -32.09 -1.04
CA ALA A 319 17.95 -30.84 -1.41
C ALA A 319 16.66 -31.07 -2.22
N LYS A 320 16.70 -31.99 -3.19
CA LYS A 320 15.51 -32.38 -3.96
C LYS A 320 14.43 -32.96 -3.05
N ALA A 321 14.78 -33.87 -2.15
CA ALA A 321 13.83 -34.48 -1.23
C ALA A 321 13.15 -33.45 -0.32
N VAL A 322 13.90 -32.47 0.22
CA VAL A 322 13.36 -31.37 1.05
C VAL A 322 12.40 -30.49 0.24
N LEU A 323 12.78 -30.12 -0.98
CA LEU A 323 11.93 -29.31 -1.84
C LEU A 323 10.64 -30.04 -2.26
N ASP A 324 10.72 -31.35 -2.47
CA ASP A 324 9.55 -32.18 -2.84
C ASP A 324 8.62 -32.42 -1.64
N GLU A 325 9.18 -32.54 -0.44
CA GLU A 325 8.42 -32.62 0.80
C GLU A 325 7.64 -31.35 1.10
N ASP A 326 8.25 -30.17 0.94
CA ASP A 326 7.69 -28.88 1.36
C ASP A 326 6.77 -28.26 0.32
N HIS A 327 6.96 -28.57 -0.98
CA HIS A 327 6.27 -27.90 -2.07
C HIS A 327 5.67 -28.88 -3.06
N TYR A 328 4.40 -28.68 -3.39
CA TYR A 328 3.73 -29.42 -4.44
C TYR A 328 4.01 -28.83 -5.82
N GLY A 329 4.31 -29.65 -6.80
CA GLY A 329 4.58 -29.20 -8.17
C GLY A 329 5.86 -28.39 -8.28
N LEU A 330 5.81 -27.26 -8.96
CA LEU A 330 6.92 -26.32 -9.17
C LEU A 330 8.19 -26.95 -9.78
N THR A 331 8.03 -27.96 -10.65
CA THR A 331 9.14 -28.82 -11.14
C THR A 331 10.26 -28.02 -11.78
N LYS A 332 9.92 -27.12 -12.73
CA LYS A 332 10.91 -26.26 -13.42
C LYS A 332 11.69 -25.36 -12.42
N ILE A 333 10.99 -24.86 -11.40
CA ILE A 333 11.59 -23.96 -10.39
C ILE A 333 12.52 -24.75 -9.47
N LYS A 334 12.11 -25.95 -9.04
CA LYS A 334 12.96 -26.85 -8.25
C LYS A 334 14.19 -27.28 -9.01
N GLU A 335 14.08 -27.60 -10.30
CA GLU A 335 15.24 -27.91 -11.15
C GLU A 335 16.20 -26.71 -11.21
N ARG A 336 15.69 -25.51 -11.43
CA ARG A 336 16.51 -24.31 -11.47
C ARG A 336 17.25 -24.05 -10.15
N ILE A 337 16.56 -24.27 -9.01
CA ILE A 337 17.18 -24.19 -7.68
C ILE A 337 18.29 -25.25 -7.52
N LEU A 338 18.04 -26.48 -7.98
CA LEU A 338 19.03 -27.57 -7.92
C LEU A 338 20.23 -27.29 -8.82
N GLU A 339 20.05 -26.74 -10.02
CA GLU A 339 21.14 -26.30 -10.90
C GLU A 339 22.03 -25.26 -10.20
N TYR A 340 21.40 -24.27 -9.55
CA TYR A 340 22.12 -23.25 -8.80
C TYR A 340 22.91 -23.83 -7.62
N LEU A 341 22.29 -24.75 -6.86
CA LEU A 341 22.97 -25.46 -5.78
C LEU A 341 24.11 -26.33 -6.29
N ALA A 342 23.96 -26.96 -7.46
CA ALA A 342 25.01 -27.76 -8.10
C ALA A 342 26.25 -26.90 -8.45
N VAL A 343 26.04 -25.69 -8.98
CA VAL A 343 27.15 -24.76 -9.25
C VAL A 343 27.91 -24.43 -7.97
N ARG A 344 27.22 -24.23 -6.86
CA ARG A 344 27.87 -23.98 -5.54
C ARG A 344 28.64 -25.19 -5.01
N VAL A 345 28.17 -26.40 -5.29
CA VAL A 345 28.93 -27.62 -4.92
C VAL A 345 30.21 -27.71 -5.73
N LEU A 346 30.16 -27.41 -7.03
CA LEU A 346 31.33 -27.50 -7.94
C LEU A 346 32.32 -26.35 -7.78
N ALA A 347 31.83 -25.17 -7.46
CA ALA A 347 32.63 -23.96 -7.34
C ALA A 347 32.17 -23.12 -6.13
N PRO A 348 32.54 -23.48 -4.90
CA PRO A 348 32.08 -22.80 -3.67
C PRO A 348 32.40 -21.29 -3.63
N ASP A 349 33.52 -20.89 -4.26
CA ASP A 349 33.98 -19.51 -4.30
C ASP A 349 33.49 -18.73 -5.54
N ALA A 350 32.68 -19.36 -6.40
CA ALA A 350 32.17 -18.68 -7.59
C ALA A 350 31.22 -17.54 -7.19
N LYS A 351 31.38 -16.40 -7.84
CA LYS A 351 30.44 -15.27 -7.76
C LYS A 351 29.16 -15.66 -8.49
N ALA A 352 28.15 -16.11 -7.73
CA ALA A 352 26.86 -16.47 -8.30
C ALA A 352 25.90 -15.28 -8.24
N PRO A 353 25.01 -15.08 -9.22
CA PRO A 353 23.98 -14.07 -9.17
C PRO A 353 23.01 -14.36 -8.01
N ILE A 354 22.31 -13.31 -7.56
CA ILE A 354 21.32 -13.43 -6.50
C ILE A 354 20.02 -13.96 -7.13
N ILE A 355 19.49 -15.06 -6.62
CA ILE A 355 18.18 -15.55 -7.07
C ILE A 355 17.09 -14.62 -6.56
N CYS A 356 16.26 -14.13 -7.47
CA CYS A 356 15.06 -13.37 -7.13
C CYS A 356 13.80 -14.12 -7.59
N PHE A 357 12.97 -14.49 -6.61
CA PHE A 357 11.67 -15.09 -6.89
C PHE A 357 10.63 -14.02 -7.18
N VAL A 358 10.14 -13.98 -8.41
CA VAL A 358 9.13 -13.02 -8.86
C VAL A 358 7.79 -13.69 -9.06
N GLY A 359 6.71 -13.08 -8.62
CA GLY A 359 5.36 -13.62 -8.87
C GLY A 359 4.32 -13.10 -7.88
N PRO A 360 3.05 -13.47 -8.08
CA PRO A 360 1.95 -12.96 -7.28
C PRO A 360 2.06 -13.36 -5.80
N PRO A 361 1.36 -12.66 -4.91
CA PRO A 361 1.38 -12.98 -3.49
C PRO A 361 0.77 -14.37 -3.21
N GLY A 362 1.38 -15.11 -2.27
CA GLY A 362 0.86 -16.40 -1.82
C GLY A 362 1.23 -17.60 -2.68
N VAL A 363 2.17 -17.47 -3.63
CA VAL A 363 2.67 -18.60 -4.45
C VAL A 363 3.82 -19.36 -3.77
N GLY A 364 4.22 -18.98 -2.55
CA GLY A 364 5.21 -19.73 -1.79
C GLY A 364 6.64 -19.20 -1.89
N LYS A 365 6.89 -17.98 -2.37
CA LYS A 365 8.24 -17.38 -2.48
C LYS A 365 9.07 -17.49 -1.18
N THR A 366 8.51 -17.02 -0.08
CA THR A 366 9.17 -17.04 1.23
C THR A 366 9.37 -18.47 1.77
N SER A 367 8.41 -19.38 1.54
CA SER A 367 8.53 -20.78 1.97
C SER A 367 9.58 -21.55 1.16
N LEU A 368 9.73 -21.24 -0.15
CA LEU A 368 10.82 -21.79 -0.96
C LEU A 368 12.19 -21.40 -0.42
N ALA A 369 12.38 -20.13 -0.03
CA ALA A 369 13.62 -19.67 0.58
C ALA A 369 13.93 -20.41 1.90
N GLN A 370 12.90 -20.64 2.73
CA GLN A 370 13.06 -21.44 3.95
C GLN A 370 13.46 -22.89 3.67
N SER A 371 12.86 -23.51 2.65
CA SER A 371 13.19 -24.89 2.26
C SER A 371 14.59 -25.00 1.67
N ILE A 372 15.05 -23.97 0.94
CA ILE A 372 16.44 -23.90 0.46
C ILE A 372 17.40 -23.82 1.66
N ALA A 373 17.12 -22.94 2.64
CA ALA A 373 17.95 -22.84 3.84
C ALA A 373 18.01 -24.18 4.59
N ARG A 374 16.85 -24.85 4.75
CA ARG A 374 16.76 -26.17 5.39
C ARG A 374 17.56 -27.24 4.61
N SER A 375 17.47 -27.23 3.29
CA SER A 375 18.17 -28.20 2.44
C SER A 375 19.67 -28.05 2.48
N MET A 376 20.17 -26.83 2.69
CA MET A 376 21.59 -26.51 2.83
C MET A 376 22.11 -26.66 4.27
N GLY A 377 21.25 -26.92 5.26
CA GLY A 377 21.65 -26.91 6.69
C GLY A 377 21.92 -25.50 7.24
N ARG A 378 21.59 -24.43 6.49
CA ARG A 378 21.85 -23.05 6.90
C ARG A 378 20.73 -22.48 7.75
N LYS A 379 21.10 -21.57 8.65
CA LYS A 379 20.12 -20.77 9.39
C LYS A 379 19.44 -19.80 8.44
N PHE A 380 18.17 -19.51 8.69
CA PHE A 380 17.34 -18.62 7.88
C PHE A 380 17.07 -17.31 8.60
N ALA A 381 17.32 -16.20 7.94
CA ALA A 381 16.92 -14.88 8.40
C ALA A 381 16.13 -14.17 7.28
N ARG A 382 15.22 -13.26 7.66
CA ARG A 382 14.39 -12.51 6.73
C ARG A 382 14.49 -11.01 7.00
N ILE A 383 14.79 -10.24 5.96
CA ILE A 383 14.77 -8.78 5.97
C ILE A 383 13.56 -8.34 5.12
N ALA A 384 12.57 -7.70 5.74
CA ALA A 384 11.44 -7.13 5.02
C ALA A 384 11.82 -5.73 4.52
N LEU A 385 11.88 -5.54 3.20
CA LEU A 385 12.27 -4.28 2.58
C LEU A 385 11.07 -3.38 2.24
N GLY A 386 9.84 -3.90 2.38
CA GLY A 386 8.63 -3.10 2.18
C GLY A 386 8.52 -1.98 3.21
N GLY A 387 8.58 -0.73 2.74
CA GLY A 387 8.49 0.45 3.60
C GLY A 387 9.84 0.99 4.10
N VAL A 388 10.95 0.46 3.62
CA VAL A 388 12.29 1.02 3.86
C VAL A 388 12.49 2.22 2.93
N HIS A 389 12.75 3.38 3.52
CA HIS A 389 12.96 4.65 2.83
C HIS A 389 14.26 5.33 3.21
N ASP A 390 14.89 4.90 4.31
CA ASP A 390 16.11 5.48 4.85
C ASP A 390 17.28 4.49 4.72
N GLU A 391 18.40 4.96 4.18
CA GLU A 391 19.66 4.20 4.10
C GLU A 391 20.13 3.72 5.48
N ALA A 392 19.85 4.52 6.53
CA ALA A 392 20.21 4.17 7.90
C ALA A 392 19.53 2.89 8.42
N GLU A 393 18.37 2.50 7.86
CA GLU A 393 17.77 1.21 8.20
C GLU A 393 18.61 0.02 7.69
N ILE A 394 19.39 0.20 6.63
CA ILE A 394 20.25 -0.82 6.03
C ILE A 394 21.63 -0.83 6.69
N ARG A 395 22.24 0.36 6.80
CA ARG A 395 23.62 0.56 7.30
C ARG A 395 23.73 0.90 8.79
N GLY A 396 22.60 1.00 9.51
CA GLY A 396 22.60 1.41 10.91
C GLY A 396 22.77 2.92 11.12
N HIS A 397 22.44 3.36 12.32
CA HIS A 397 22.59 4.75 12.75
C HIS A 397 23.94 4.96 13.44
N ARG A 398 24.53 6.15 13.28
CA ARG A 398 25.77 6.47 14.04
C ARG A 398 25.48 6.45 15.54
N ARG A 399 26.39 5.86 16.32
CA ARG A 399 26.29 5.68 17.79
C ARG A 399 26.00 6.95 18.59
N THR A 400 26.32 8.11 18.01
CA THR A 400 26.10 9.42 18.65
C THR A 400 24.64 9.83 18.74
N TYR A 401 23.72 9.17 18.04
CA TYR A 401 22.30 9.47 18.10
C TYR A 401 21.62 8.73 19.26
N ILE A 402 20.64 9.37 19.88
CA ILE A 402 19.80 8.73 20.90
C ILE A 402 19.01 7.59 20.24
N ALA A 403 19.01 6.42 20.86
CA ALA A 403 18.38 5.20 20.34
C ALA A 403 18.94 4.69 19.00
N ALA A 404 20.24 4.96 18.73
CA ALA A 404 20.92 4.36 17.59
C ALA A 404 20.90 2.83 17.66
N MET A 405 20.70 2.18 16.52
CA MET A 405 20.65 0.74 16.36
C MET A 405 21.48 0.31 15.14
N PRO A 406 21.99 -0.93 15.12
CA PRO A 406 22.60 -1.48 13.92
C PRO A 406 21.59 -1.62 12.78
N GLY A 407 22.11 -1.76 11.57
CA GLY A 407 21.31 -1.97 10.37
C GLY A 407 20.69 -3.37 10.30
N ARG A 408 19.67 -3.50 9.48
CA ARG A 408 18.90 -4.76 9.33
C ARG A 408 19.74 -5.97 8.93
N PHE A 409 20.86 -5.79 8.22
CA PHE A 409 21.76 -6.88 7.89
C PHE A 409 22.47 -7.43 9.12
N ILE A 410 22.97 -6.56 9.96
CA ILE A 410 23.62 -6.94 11.24
C ILE A 410 22.59 -7.58 12.18
N GLU A 411 21.38 -7.03 12.26
CA GLU A 411 20.30 -7.67 13.02
C GLU A 411 19.98 -9.07 12.51
N ALA A 412 19.91 -9.28 11.20
CA ALA A 412 19.66 -10.58 10.60
C ALA A 412 20.77 -11.60 10.89
N ILE A 413 22.03 -11.18 10.84
CA ILE A 413 23.17 -12.01 11.25
C ILE A 413 23.08 -12.37 12.72
N ASN A 414 22.75 -11.41 13.59
CA ASN A 414 22.58 -11.65 15.01
C ASN A 414 21.44 -12.64 15.29
N GLN A 415 20.30 -12.50 14.62
CA GLN A 415 19.19 -13.46 14.74
C GLN A 415 19.56 -14.87 14.28
N ALA A 416 20.34 -14.96 13.21
CA ALA A 416 20.77 -16.25 12.65
C ALA A 416 21.82 -16.96 13.52
N GLN A 417 22.61 -16.23 14.32
CA GLN A 417 23.70 -16.73 15.16
C GLN A 417 24.77 -17.55 14.39
N THR A 418 24.91 -17.29 13.10
CA THR A 418 25.91 -17.87 12.19
C THR A 418 26.38 -16.84 11.19
N LYS A 419 27.65 -16.91 10.76
CA LYS A 419 28.25 -15.99 9.79
C LYS A 419 27.77 -16.25 8.36
N ASN A 420 27.30 -17.46 8.05
CA ASN A 420 26.90 -17.92 6.72
C ASN A 420 25.40 -18.27 6.61
N PRO A 421 24.46 -17.47 7.14
CA PRO A 421 23.04 -17.77 7.01
C PRO A 421 22.55 -17.63 5.58
N LEU A 422 21.31 -18.08 5.33
CA LEU A 422 20.53 -17.66 4.19
C LEU A 422 19.70 -16.44 4.60
N ILE A 423 19.92 -15.33 3.94
CA ILE A 423 19.15 -14.08 4.14
C ILE A 423 18.19 -13.88 2.99
N LEU A 424 16.91 -13.79 3.32
CA LEU A 424 15.83 -13.45 2.37
C LEU A 424 15.55 -11.96 2.42
N LEU A 425 15.74 -11.28 1.29
CA LEU A 425 15.34 -9.91 1.05
C LEU A 425 13.90 -9.91 0.50
N ASP A 426 12.93 -9.71 1.37
CA ASP A 426 11.52 -9.83 1.00
C ASP A 426 10.94 -8.50 0.54
N GLU A 427 10.15 -8.53 -0.55
CA GLU A 427 9.51 -7.37 -1.19
C GLU A 427 10.51 -6.30 -1.68
N ILE A 428 11.57 -6.72 -2.40
CA ILE A 428 12.61 -5.81 -2.93
C ILE A 428 12.05 -4.82 -3.97
N ASP A 429 10.93 -5.15 -4.61
CA ASP A 429 10.17 -4.32 -5.53
C ASP A 429 9.49 -3.10 -4.88
N LYS A 430 9.50 -3.04 -3.55
CA LYS A 430 8.93 -1.94 -2.78
C LYS A 430 9.98 -0.99 -2.19
N VAL A 431 11.25 -1.20 -2.52
CA VAL A 431 12.33 -0.28 -2.16
C VAL A 431 12.20 0.97 -3.03
N SER A 432 12.06 2.12 -2.41
CA SER A 432 11.98 3.40 -3.11
C SER A 432 13.04 4.36 -2.57
N SER A 433 13.65 5.14 -3.46
CA SER A 433 14.49 6.27 -3.07
C SER A 433 13.62 7.48 -2.73
N ASP A 434 13.92 8.15 -1.62
CA ASP A 434 13.27 9.38 -1.17
C ASP A 434 14.34 10.43 -0.85
N PHE A 435 13.91 11.66 -0.53
CA PHE A 435 14.79 12.75 -0.10
C PHE A 435 15.69 12.44 1.13
N ARG A 436 15.44 11.32 1.81
CA ARG A 436 16.15 10.88 3.02
C ARG A 436 17.29 9.91 2.77
N GLY A 437 17.49 9.43 1.55
CA GLY A 437 18.58 8.52 1.20
C GLY A 437 18.25 7.60 0.04
N ASP A 438 19.24 6.80 -0.35
CA ASP A 438 19.11 5.78 -1.38
C ASP A 438 19.36 4.38 -0.79
N PRO A 439 18.32 3.71 -0.26
CA PRO A 439 18.44 2.35 0.24
C PRO A 439 18.96 1.35 -0.79
N ALA A 440 18.71 1.61 -2.09
CA ALA A 440 19.17 0.72 -3.15
C ALA A 440 20.71 0.71 -3.25
N SER A 441 21.36 1.85 -3.08
CA SER A 441 22.84 1.94 -3.02
C SER A 441 23.41 1.19 -1.82
N ALA A 442 22.77 1.28 -0.64
CA ALA A 442 23.20 0.54 0.55
C ALA A 442 23.02 -0.98 0.37
N LEU A 443 21.93 -1.40 -0.29
CA LEU A 443 21.73 -2.81 -0.64
C LEU A 443 22.78 -3.30 -1.62
N LEU A 444 23.18 -2.50 -2.61
CA LEU A 444 24.22 -2.87 -3.57
C LEU A 444 25.54 -3.18 -2.88
N GLU A 445 25.96 -2.40 -1.88
CA GLU A 445 27.19 -2.66 -1.14
C GLU A 445 27.15 -4.03 -0.43
N ALA A 446 26.03 -4.36 0.21
CA ALA A 446 25.87 -5.65 0.89
C ALA A 446 25.79 -6.84 -0.10
N LEU A 447 25.27 -6.60 -1.29
CA LEU A 447 24.98 -7.65 -2.28
C LEU A 447 26.09 -7.82 -3.32
N ASP A 448 26.95 -6.82 -3.52
CA ASP A 448 28.05 -6.89 -4.46
C ASP A 448 29.18 -7.78 -3.94
N PRO A 449 29.53 -8.89 -4.59
CA PRO A 449 30.62 -9.78 -4.17
C PRO A 449 31.99 -9.12 -4.07
N GLU A 450 32.19 -7.94 -4.68
CA GLU A 450 33.44 -7.18 -4.59
C GLU A 450 33.53 -6.32 -3.33
N GLN A 451 32.38 -5.86 -2.84
CA GLN A 451 32.27 -4.93 -1.70
C GLN A 451 31.84 -5.63 -0.41
N ASN A 452 31.03 -6.69 -0.49
CA ASN A 452 30.40 -7.35 0.66
C ASN A 452 31.37 -8.04 1.64
N LYS A 453 32.64 -8.20 1.28
CA LYS A 453 33.69 -8.72 2.17
C LYS A 453 34.00 -7.80 3.34
N ALA A 454 33.71 -6.52 3.18
CA ALA A 454 33.97 -5.48 4.17
C ALA A 454 32.76 -4.53 4.30
N PHE A 455 31.57 -5.09 4.49
CA PHE A 455 30.35 -4.28 4.67
C PHE A 455 30.48 -3.46 5.95
N HIS A 456 30.24 -2.16 5.83
CA HIS A 456 30.37 -1.21 6.91
C HIS A 456 29.02 -0.78 7.47
N ASP A 457 28.71 -1.21 8.70
CA ASP A 457 27.57 -0.74 9.46
C ASP A 457 27.98 0.45 10.35
N ASN A 458 27.23 1.54 10.29
CA ASN A 458 27.55 2.79 10.99
C ASN A 458 27.47 2.66 12.53
N TYR A 459 26.71 1.69 13.05
CA TYR A 459 26.58 1.44 14.48
C TYR A 459 27.71 0.57 14.99
N ILE A 460 27.97 -0.53 14.31
CA ILE A 460 29.03 -1.50 14.71
C ILE A 460 30.41 -0.93 14.42
N ASP A 461 30.57 -0.15 13.35
CA ASP A 461 31.85 0.48 12.94
C ASP A 461 33.03 -0.49 12.80
N ILE A 462 32.72 -1.76 12.57
CA ILE A 462 33.64 -2.85 12.30
C ILE A 462 33.20 -3.52 11.01
N PRO A 463 34.05 -3.66 10.00
CA PRO A 463 33.69 -4.33 8.75
C PRO A 463 33.25 -5.77 9.01
N PHE A 464 32.09 -6.14 8.47
CA PHE A 464 31.58 -7.49 8.54
C PHE A 464 31.61 -8.16 7.17
N ASP A 465 32.11 -9.41 7.12
CA ASP A 465 32.26 -10.15 5.88
C ASP A 465 30.98 -10.94 5.55
N PHE A 466 30.23 -10.50 4.51
CA PHE A 466 29.04 -11.15 3.98
C PHE A 466 29.32 -12.11 2.81
N SER A 467 30.58 -12.34 2.44
CA SER A 467 30.92 -13.18 1.27
C SER A 467 30.40 -14.61 1.35
N LYS A 468 30.18 -15.13 2.56
CA LYS A 468 29.62 -16.47 2.80
C LYS A 468 28.11 -16.49 3.00
N VAL A 469 27.46 -15.34 3.09
CA VAL A 469 26.00 -15.23 3.19
C VAL A 469 25.36 -15.64 1.89
N PHE A 470 24.25 -16.38 1.97
CA PHE A 470 23.46 -16.72 0.80
C PHE A 470 22.27 -15.78 0.71
N PHE A 471 22.29 -14.89 -0.29
CA PHE A 471 21.21 -13.94 -0.50
C PHE A 471 20.16 -14.48 -1.46
N LEU A 472 18.91 -14.39 -1.07
CA LEU A 472 17.74 -14.58 -1.93
C LEU A 472 16.87 -13.33 -1.87
N ALA A 473 16.19 -13.01 -2.96
CA ALA A 473 15.25 -11.91 -3.02
C ALA A 473 13.85 -12.39 -3.41
N THR A 474 12.82 -11.63 -3.01
CA THR A 474 11.46 -11.80 -3.52
C THR A 474 10.91 -10.49 -4.04
N ALA A 475 10.11 -10.57 -5.10
CA ALA A 475 9.40 -9.44 -5.67
C ALA A 475 8.00 -9.88 -6.12
N ASN A 476 7.07 -8.95 -6.20
CA ASN A 476 5.78 -9.20 -6.83
C ASN A 476 5.81 -8.77 -8.30
N SER A 477 6.58 -7.75 -8.64
CA SER A 477 6.76 -7.23 -9.99
C SER A 477 8.23 -6.90 -10.26
N VAL A 478 8.67 -7.17 -11.49
CA VAL A 478 10.03 -6.79 -11.95
C VAL A 478 10.12 -5.29 -12.23
N ALA A 479 9.02 -4.68 -12.69
CA ALA A 479 9.00 -3.31 -13.19
C ALA A 479 9.39 -2.24 -12.15
N THR A 480 9.24 -2.53 -10.87
CA THR A 480 9.52 -1.60 -9.77
C THR A 480 10.84 -1.89 -9.05
N ILE A 481 11.57 -2.92 -9.47
CA ILE A 481 12.91 -3.20 -8.93
C ILE A 481 13.90 -2.18 -9.51
N PRO A 482 14.74 -1.53 -8.70
CA PRO A 482 15.79 -0.65 -9.19
C PRO A 482 16.71 -1.35 -10.20
N PRO A 483 16.98 -0.77 -11.39
CA PRO A 483 17.75 -1.42 -12.46
C PRO A 483 19.11 -1.93 -12.01
N ALA A 484 19.83 -1.18 -11.16
CA ALA A 484 21.14 -1.56 -10.66
C ALA A 484 21.13 -2.84 -9.80
N LEU A 485 20.01 -3.10 -9.09
CA LEU A 485 19.80 -4.34 -8.34
C LEU A 485 19.40 -5.47 -9.30
N LEU A 486 18.56 -5.16 -10.28
CA LEU A 486 18.05 -6.12 -11.25
C LEU A 486 19.20 -6.78 -12.07
N ASP A 487 20.21 -6.00 -12.47
CA ASP A 487 21.38 -6.48 -13.21
C ASP A 487 22.22 -7.54 -12.46
N ARG A 488 22.05 -7.63 -11.15
CA ARG A 488 22.74 -8.61 -10.28
C ARG A 488 21.90 -9.83 -9.91
N MET A 489 20.66 -9.85 -10.40
CA MET A 489 19.68 -10.88 -10.02
C MET A 489 19.40 -11.84 -11.16
N GLU A 490 19.31 -13.11 -10.81
CA GLU A 490 18.71 -14.14 -11.68
C GLU A 490 17.22 -14.27 -11.31
N LEU A 491 16.34 -13.93 -12.25
CA LEU A 491 14.91 -13.96 -12.05
C LEU A 491 14.35 -15.37 -12.22
N ILE A 492 13.61 -15.85 -11.24
CA ILE A 492 12.84 -17.08 -11.31
C ILE A 492 11.37 -16.73 -11.13
N GLU A 493 10.60 -16.82 -12.20
CA GLU A 493 9.19 -16.47 -12.19
C GLU A 493 8.34 -17.61 -11.60
N LEU A 494 7.56 -17.29 -10.58
CA LEU A 494 6.55 -18.15 -9.97
C LEU A 494 5.17 -17.74 -10.47
N SER A 495 4.57 -18.57 -11.29
CA SER A 495 3.18 -18.39 -11.72
C SER A 495 2.18 -18.78 -10.63
N GLY A 496 0.92 -18.42 -10.86
CA GLY A 496 -0.18 -18.86 -10.01
C GLY A 496 -0.42 -20.36 -10.08
N TYR A 497 -1.20 -20.89 -9.14
CA TYR A 497 -1.58 -22.28 -9.06
C TYR A 497 -2.91 -22.56 -9.77
N THR A 498 -3.00 -23.71 -10.41
CA THR A 498 -4.27 -24.26 -10.90
C THR A 498 -5.16 -24.67 -9.73
N GLU A 499 -6.45 -24.89 -10.00
CA GLU A 499 -7.39 -25.38 -8.99
C GLU A 499 -6.94 -26.73 -8.40
N GLU A 500 -6.44 -27.63 -9.26
CA GLU A 500 -5.95 -28.95 -8.84
C GLU A 500 -4.71 -28.82 -7.94
N GLU A 501 -3.77 -27.95 -8.31
CA GLU A 501 -2.60 -27.67 -7.47
C GLU A 501 -3.01 -27.05 -6.13
N LYS A 502 -3.94 -26.06 -6.13
CA LYS A 502 -4.48 -25.48 -4.89
C LYS A 502 -5.14 -26.54 -4.01
N LEU A 503 -5.87 -27.48 -4.61
CA LEU A 503 -6.51 -28.59 -3.90
C LEU A 503 -5.47 -29.49 -3.23
N GLU A 504 -4.43 -29.88 -3.96
CA GLU A 504 -3.37 -30.74 -3.42
C GLU A 504 -2.53 -30.01 -2.36
N ILE A 505 -2.21 -28.74 -2.58
CA ILE A 505 -1.55 -27.89 -1.58
C ILE A 505 -2.42 -27.76 -0.32
N ALA A 506 -3.72 -27.56 -0.48
CA ALA A 506 -4.63 -27.48 0.66
C ALA A 506 -4.64 -28.76 1.47
N LYS A 507 -4.73 -29.94 0.82
CA LYS A 507 -4.74 -31.24 1.49
C LYS A 507 -3.42 -31.53 2.21
N LYS A 508 -2.29 -31.37 1.50
CA LYS A 508 -0.97 -31.80 2.00
C LYS A 508 -0.40 -30.85 3.04
N TYR A 509 -0.62 -29.54 2.89
CA TYR A 509 0.09 -28.55 3.69
C TYR A 509 -0.85 -27.62 4.49
N LEU A 510 -1.88 -26.99 3.86
CA LEU A 510 -2.64 -25.95 4.53
C LEU A 510 -3.56 -26.50 5.63
N VAL A 511 -4.27 -27.59 5.34
CA VAL A 511 -5.20 -28.20 6.31
C VAL A 511 -4.47 -28.73 7.54
N PRO A 512 -3.39 -29.54 7.41
CA PRO A 512 -2.62 -29.99 8.57
C PRO A 512 -2.07 -28.84 9.40
N ARG A 513 -1.44 -27.85 8.74
CA ARG A 513 -0.87 -26.66 9.39
C ARG A 513 -1.93 -25.85 10.13
N GLN A 514 -3.11 -25.63 9.52
CA GLN A 514 -4.18 -24.86 10.16
C GLN A 514 -4.86 -25.63 11.29
N ARG A 515 -4.95 -26.96 11.22
CA ARG A 515 -5.40 -27.79 12.36
C ARG A 515 -4.46 -27.62 13.55
N GLU A 516 -3.16 -27.80 13.33
CA GLU A 516 -2.14 -27.68 14.37
C GLU A 516 -2.14 -26.29 15.01
N ARG A 517 -2.11 -25.22 14.20
CA ARG A 517 -2.13 -23.81 14.67
C ARG A 517 -3.37 -23.46 15.49
N ASN A 518 -4.49 -24.13 15.26
CA ASN A 518 -5.73 -23.92 16.00
C ASN A 518 -6.01 -24.99 17.05
N GLY A 519 -5.06 -25.88 17.38
CA GLY A 519 -5.16 -26.90 18.41
C GLY A 519 -6.19 -28.01 18.08
N LEU A 520 -6.48 -28.23 16.79
CA LEU A 520 -7.47 -29.22 16.34
C LEU A 520 -6.80 -30.51 15.90
N LYS A 521 -7.44 -31.66 16.23
CA LYS A 521 -7.03 -32.97 15.77
C LYS A 521 -7.72 -33.31 14.44
N ALA A 522 -7.19 -34.30 13.72
CA ALA A 522 -7.77 -34.74 12.44
C ALA A 522 -9.23 -35.20 12.55
N LYS A 523 -9.65 -35.71 13.70
CA LYS A 523 -11.02 -36.14 13.99
C LYS A 523 -12.01 -34.98 14.23
N ASP A 524 -11.50 -33.80 14.61
CA ASP A 524 -12.34 -32.66 15.01
C ASP A 524 -12.90 -31.92 13.81
N ILE A 525 -12.18 -31.92 12.71
CA ILE A 525 -12.58 -31.24 11.47
C ILE A 525 -12.07 -32.02 10.24
N ASN A 526 -12.98 -32.37 9.33
CA ASN A 526 -12.63 -33.06 8.09
C ASN A 526 -12.94 -32.22 6.87
N PHE A 527 -11.92 -32.02 6.02
CA PHE A 527 -12.03 -31.32 4.74
C PHE A 527 -12.03 -32.34 3.61
N THR A 528 -13.21 -32.59 3.02
CA THR A 528 -13.30 -33.41 1.82
C THR A 528 -12.77 -32.68 0.60
N PRO A 529 -12.27 -33.40 -0.44
CA PRO A 529 -11.83 -32.77 -1.69
C PRO A 529 -12.91 -31.89 -2.34
N ALA A 530 -14.15 -32.35 -2.34
CA ALA A 530 -15.31 -31.60 -2.88
C ALA A 530 -15.54 -30.29 -2.11
N LEU A 531 -15.39 -30.32 -0.78
CA LEU A 531 -15.53 -29.13 0.05
C LEU A 531 -14.40 -28.12 -0.20
N LEU A 532 -13.16 -28.59 -0.31
CA LEU A 532 -12.02 -27.74 -0.61
C LEU A 532 -12.17 -27.08 -1.98
N ARG A 533 -12.59 -27.83 -3.02
CA ARG A 533 -12.90 -27.26 -4.34
C ARG A 533 -13.98 -26.18 -4.24
N ARG A 534 -15.03 -26.40 -3.46
CA ARG A 534 -16.07 -25.38 -3.24
C ARG A 534 -15.49 -24.15 -2.54
N VAL A 535 -14.64 -24.29 -1.53
CA VAL A 535 -13.98 -23.17 -0.87
C VAL A 535 -13.10 -22.40 -1.86
N ILE A 536 -12.31 -23.10 -2.67
CA ILE A 536 -11.45 -22.51 -3.70
C ILE A 536 -12.29 -21.68 -4.68
N ARG A 537 -13.36 -22.26 -5.25
CA ARG A 537 -14.19 -21.61 -6.28
C ARG A 537 -15.05 -20.48 -5.75
N SER A 538 -15.65 -20.66 -4.55
CA SER A 538 -16.73 -19.79 -4.08
C SER A 538 -16.29 -18.75 -3.05
N TYR A 539 -15.12 -18.90 -2.43
CA TYR A 539 -14.66 -18.01 -1.34
C TYR A 539 -13.28 -17.42 -1.57
N THR A 540 -12.55 -17.88 -2.60
CA THR A 540 -11.22 -17.34 -2.91
C THR A 540 -11.10 -17.03 -4.41
N ARG A 541 -10.45 -15.89 -4.72
CA ARG A 541 -10.09 -15.49 -6.08
C ARG A 541 -8.68 -14.90 -5.99
N GLU A 542 -7.68 -15.73 -6.23
CA GLU A 542 -6.26 -15.37 -6.09
C GLU A 542 -5.39 -16.31 -6.93
N ALA A 543 -4.22 -15.83 -7.37
CA ALA A 543 -3.23 -16.64 -8.06
C ALA A 543 -2.60 -17.68 -7.11
N GLY A 544 -2.27 -17.29 -5.89
CA GLY A 544 -1.67 -18.12 -4.86
C GLY A 544 -2.69 -18.86 -3.97
N VAL A 545 -2.28 -19.10 -2.71
CA VAL A 545 -3.09 -19.85 -1.72
C VAL A 545 -3.22 -19.10 -0.37
N ARG A 546 -2.90 -17.80 -0.33
CA ARG A 546 -2.90 -17.03 0.93
C ARG A 546 -4.30 -16.83 1.52
N ASN A 547 -5.29 -16.49 0.68
CA ASN A 547 -6.66 -16.34 1.12
C ASN A 547 -7.30 -17.71 1.38
N LEU A 548 -6.93 -18.76 0.63
CA LEU A 548 -7.34 -20.12 0.88
C LEU A 548 -6.88 -20.58 2.27
N GLU A 549 -5.61 -20.32 2.63
CA GLU A 549 -5.10 -20.62 3.98
C GLU A 549 -5.87 -19.86 5.07
N ARG A 550 -6.14 -18.58 4.87
CA ARG A 550 -6.93 -17.75 5.80
C ARG A 550 -8.36 -18.27 5.96
N THR A 551 -8.97 -18.71 4.86
CA THR A 551 -10.34 -19.24 4.83
C THR A 551 -10.42 -20.58 5.55
N ILE A 552 -9.46 -21.50 5.30
CA ILE A 552 -9.34 -22.75 6.04
C ILE A 552 -9.14 -22.49 7.53
N GLY A 553 -8.25 -21.55 7.90
CA GLY A 553 -8.03 -21.13 9.28
C GLY A 553 -9.29 -20.55 9.95
N ALA A 554 -10.10 -19.80 9.21
CA ALA A 554 -11.38 -19.29 9.72
C ALA A 554 -12.36 -20.43 10.01
N LEU A 555 -12.45 -21.43 9.16
CA LEU A 555 -13.25 -22.63 9.42
C LEU A 555 -12.74 -23.39 10.65
N CYS A 556 -11.43 -23.58 10.78
CA CYS A 556 -10.82 -24.19 11.96
C CYS A 556 -11.17 -23.44 13.25
N ARG A 557 -11.06 -22.12 13.27
CA ARG A 557 -11.44 -21.30 14.45
C ARG A 557 -12.93 -21.41 14.80
N LYS A 558 -13.82 -21.45 13.82
CA LYS A 558 -15.25 -21.62 14.06
C LYS A 558 -15.59 -22.98 14.70
N VAL A 559 -14.91 -24.04 14.25
CA VAL A 559 -15.03 -25.36 14.86
C VAL A 559 -14.40 -25.41 16.25
N GLY A 560 -13.19 -24.85 16.40
CA GLY A 560 -12.53 -24.77 17.72
C GLY A 560 -13.37 -24.04 18.78
N LYS A 561 -14.03 -22.91 18.39
CA LYS A 561 -14.97 -22.22 19.28
C LYS A 561 -16.09 -23.14 19.77
N LYS A 562 -16.65 -23.99 18.88
CA LYS A 562 -17.72 -24.93 19.25
C LYS A 562 -17.27 -26.00 20.22
N ILE A 563 -16.07 -26.54 20.00
CA ILE A 563 -15.47 -27.54 20.88
C ILE A 563 -15.29 -26.96 22.29
N VAL A 564 -14.76 -25.75 22.40
CA VAL A 564 -14.53 -25.08 23.71
C VAL A 564 -15.84 -24.77 24.44
N LEU A 565 -16.92 -24.46 23.68
CA LEU A 565 -18.23 -24.19 24.24
C LEU A 565 -19.03 -25.49 24.59
N ALA A 566 -18.41 -26.67 24.47
CA ALA A 566 -19.03 -27.98 24.70
C ALA A 566 -20.37 -28.16 23.94
N ASP A 567 -20.44 -27.62 22.72
CA ASP A 567 -21.57 -27.82 21.79
C ASP A 567 -21.42 -29.22 21.20
N ASP A 568 -22.18 -30.18 21.73
CA ASP A 568 -22.14 -31.61 21.34
C ASP A 568 -22.43 -31.87 19.84
N SER A 569 -22.91 -30.86 19.14
CA SER A 569 -23.09 -30.91 17.70
C SER A 569 -21.82 -30.44 16.97
N LEU A 570 -20.75 -31.26 16.96
CA LEU A 570 -19.65 -31.05 16.00
C LEU A 570 -20.20 -31.24 14.58
N PRO A 571 -20.45 -30.18 13.83
CA PRO A 571 -21.08 -30.33 12.54
C PRO A 571 -20.07 -30.89 11.56
N THR A 572 -20.45 -31.94 10.86
CA THR A 572 -19.76 -32.33 9.63
C THR A 572 -19.71 -31.10 8.71
N LEU A 573 -18.52 -30.74 8.24
CA LEU A 573 -18.36 -29.63 7.29
C LEU A 573 -19.07 -30.01 5.97
N THR A 574 -20.25 -29.46 5.79
CA THR A 574 -21.01 -29.53 4.54
C THR A 574 -20.99 -28.19 3.83
N ALA A 575 -21.43 -28.14 2.59
CA ALA A 575 -21.58 -26.89 1.85
C ALA A 575 -22.42 -25.84 2.60
N LYS A 576 -23.51 -26.27 3.24
CA LYS A 576 -24.40 -25.40 4.08
C LYS A 576 -23.68 -24.92 5.34
N THR A 577 -22.88 -25.77 5.96
CA THR A 577 -22.13 -25.40 7.17
C THR A 577 -21.02 -24.38 6.83
N VAL A 578 -20.35 -24.54 5.70
CA VAL A 578 -19.36 -23.57 5.23
C VAL A 578 -20.00 -22.21 4.98
N GLU A 579 -21.15 -22.18 4.33
CA GLU A 579 -21.90 -20.95 4.08
C GLU A 579 -22.36 -20.27 5.40
N LYS A 580 -22.80 -21.07 6.38
CA LYS A 580 -23.13 -20.56 7.73
C LYS A 580 -21.92 -19.94 8.44
N TYR A 581 -20.71 -20.48 8.22
CA TYR A 581 -19.49 -20.04 8.89
C TYR A 581 -18.78 -18.88 8.18
N LEU A 582 -18.75 -18.90 6.85
CA LEU A 582 -18.02 -17.90 6.05
C LEU A 582 -18.94 -16.78 5.51
N GLY A 583 -20.25 -16.95 5.67
CA GLY A 583 -21.25 -16.06 5.06
C GLY A 583 -21.63 -16.52 3.64
N PRO A 584 -22.45 -15.75 2.94
CA PRO A 584 -22.89 -16.08 1.59
C PRO A 584 -21.71 -16.25 0.65
N VAL A 585 -21.94 -17.02 -0.41
CA VAL A 585 -20.95 -17.24 -1.47
C VAL A 585 -20.47 -15.91 -2.00
N LYS A 586 -19.15 -15.69 -1.99
CA LYS A 586 -18.53 -14.43 -2.43
C LYS A 586 -18.41 -14.37 -3.95
N TYR A 587 -18.09 -15.50 -4.57
CA TYR A 587 -17.91 -15.62 -6.00
C TYR A 587 -18.91 -16.65 -6.50
N LEU A 588 -19.93 -16.19 -7.19
CA LEU A 588 -20.89 -17.06 -7.85
C LEU A 588 -20.16 -17.84 -8.93
N PRO A 589 -20.44 -19.16 -9.10
CA PRO A 589 -19.99 -19.86 -10.28
C PRO A 589 -20.51 -19.08 -11.48
N MET A 590 -19.63 -18.66 -12.35
CA MET A 590 -20.06 -18.04 -13.60
C MET A 590 -20.91 -19.07 -14.32
N SER A 591 -22.08 -18.65 -14.79
CA SER A 591 -23.02 -19.53 -15.46
C SER A 591 -22.33 -20.20 -16.64
N GLU A 592 -22.42 -21.53 -16.74
CA GLU A 592 -21.93 -22.30 -17.90
C GLU A 592 -22.65 -21.95 -19.22
N GLU A 593 -23.61 -21.03 -19.18
CA GLU A 593 -24.33 -20.55 -20.37
C GLU A 593 -23.53 -19.42 -21.04
N HIS A 594 -22.53 -19.81 -21.78
CA HIS A 594 -21.85 -18.92 -22.74
C HIS A 594 -22.75 -18.79 -23.98
N SER A 595 -23.70 -17.84 -23.93
CA SER A 595 -24.57 -17.58 -25.08
C SER A 595 -23.84 -16.73 -26.11
N ASP A 596 -24.02 -17.11 -27.38
CA ASP A 596 -23.54 -16.32 -28.51
C ASP A 596 -24.27 -14.98 -28.57
N MET A 597 -23.54 -13.87 -28.48
CA MET A 597 -24.09 -12.53 -28.43
C MET A 597 -23.45 -11.61 -29.48
N VAL A 598 -24.19 -10.62 -29.92
CA VAL A 598 -23.66 -9.56 -30.81
C VAL A 598 -22.96 -8.53 -29.95
N GLY A 599 -21.76 -8.13 -30.36
CA GLY A 599 -20.99 -7.07 -29.72
C GLY A 599 -20.33 -7.42 -28.40
N ARG A 600 -20.47 -8.66 -27.88
CA ARG A 600 -19.84 -9.10 -26.63
C ARG A 600 -18.77 -10.15 -26.90
N VAL A 601 -17.58 -9.94 -26.34
CA VAL A 601 -16.39 -10.80 -26.55
C VAL A 601 -15.68 -11.04 -25.22
N ASN A 602 -15.26 -12.28 -24.98
CA ASN A 602 -14.43 -12.61 -23.82
C ASN A 602 -12.96 -12.32 -24.13
N GLY A 603 -12.40 -11.30 -23.50
CA GLY A 603 -10.98 -11.00 -23.53
C GLY A 603 -10.23 -11.69 -22.39
N LEU A 604 -8.94 -11.91 -22.54
CA LEU A 604 -8.07 -12.45 -21.50
C LEU A 604 -7.09 -11.39 -21.01
N ALA A 605 -7.12 -11.09 -19.73
CA ALA A 605 -6.22 -10.17 -19.07
C ALA A 605 -5.35 -10.86 -18.02
N TRP A 606 -4.25 -10.23 -17.68
CA TRP A 606 -3.40 -10.61 -16.56
C TRP A 606 -3.33 -9.45 -15.56
N THR A 607 -3.46 -9.79 -14.29
CA THR A 607 -3.43 -8.84 -13.17
C THR A 607 -2.46 -9.33 -12.10
N ALA A 608 -2.13 -8.47 -11.15
CA ALA A 608 -1.29 -8.83 -10.00
C ALA A 608 -1.85 -9.99 -9.14
N VAL A 609 -3.14 -10.32 -9.29
CA VAL A 609 -3.80 -11.43 -8.58
C VAL A 609 -3.97 -12.68 -9.46
N GLY A 610 -3.57 -12.63 -10.73
CA GLY A 610 -3.63 -13.75 -11.67
C GLY A 610 -4.32 -13.37 -12.99
N GLY A 611 -4.63 -14.39 -13.81
CA GLY A 611 -5.39 -14.19 -15.04
C GLY A 611 -6.87 -13.91 -14.76
N GLU A 612 -7.51 -13.21 -15.69
CA GLU A 612 -8.92 -12.82 -15.62
C GLU A 612 -9.55 -12.85 -17.01
N VAL A 613 -10.85 -13.20 -17.07
CA VAL A 613 -11.65 -13.06 -18.29
C VAL A 613 -12.40 -11.74 -18.19
N LEU A 614 -12.16 -10.86 -19.16
CA LEU A 614 -12.78 -9.53 -19.24
C LEU A 614 -13.82 -9.54 -20.37
N ASP A 615 -15.05 -9.27 -20.02
CA ASP A 615 -16.08 -8.97 -21.03
C ASP A 615 -15.73 -7.65 -21.73
N THR A 616 -15.80 -7.67 -23.04
CA THR A 616 -15.68 -6.45 -23.87
C THR A 616 -16.97 -6.31 -24.66
N GLU A 617 -17.65 -5.21 -24.48
CA GLU A 617 -18.92 -4.91 -25.13
C GLU A 617 -18.75 -3.78 -26.13
N ALA A 618 -19.32 -3.93 -27.32
CA ALA A 618 -19.39 -2.88 -28.31
C ALA A 618 -20.84 -2.72 -28.81
N VAL A 619 -21.31 -1.49 -28.84
CA VAL A 619 -22.63 -1.12 -29.32
C VAL A 619 -22.53 0.03 -30.31
N THR A 620 -23.33 -0.02 -31.36
CA THR A 620 -23.44 1.04 -32.36
C THR A 620 -24.82 1.71 -32.28
N ILE A 621 -24.84 3.01 -32.30
CA ILE A 621 -26.04 3.82 -32.27
C ILE A 621 -25.99 4.88 -33.39
N LYS A 622 -27.13 5.36 -33.86
CA LYS A 622 -27.15 6.46 -34.82
C LYS A 622 -26.49 7.71 -34.22
N GLY A 623 -25.50 8.29 -34.91
CA GLY A 623 -24.71 9.37 -34.40
C GLY A 623 -23.96 10.15 -35.48
N LYS A 624 -22.78 10.65 -35.14
CA LYS A 624 -21.91 11.50 -35.99
C LYS A 624 -20.48 10.92 -36.12
N GLY A 625 -20.28 9.64 -35.84
CA GLY A 625 -18.98 8.99 -35.96
C GLY A 625 -18.08 9.08 -34.71
N HIS A 626 -18.65 9.33 -33.55
CA HIS A 626 -17.86 9.39 -32.31
C HIS A 626 -17.53 7.99 -31.78
N LEU A 627 -16.27 7.81 -31.33
CA LEU A 627 -15.85 6.65 -30.56
C LEU A 627 -15.90 7.00 -29.07
N ILE A 628 -16.71 6.28 -28.31
CA ILE A 628 -16.88 6.44 -26.86
C ILE A 628 -16.26 5.25 -26.17
N LEU A 629 -15.36 5.49 -25.21
CA LEU A 629 -14.65 4.48 -24.47
C LEU A 629 -14.97 4.61 -22.97
N THR A 630 -15.42 3.52 -22.34
CA THR A 630 -15.74 3.51 -20.90
C THR A 630 -15.21 2.24 -20.22
N GLY A 631 -15.03 2.26 -18.88
CA GLY A 631 -14.55 1.12 -18.11
C GLY A 631 -13.21 1.36 -17.44
N GLN A 632 -12.81 2.62 -17.17
CA GLN A 632 -11.54 3.04 -16.60
C GLN A 632 -10.31 2.47 -17.36
N LEU A 633 -10.31 2.73 -18.68
CA LEU A 633 -9.23 2.30 -19.55
C LEU A 633 -8.02 3.23 -19.39
N GLY A 634 -6.85 2.64 -19.19
CA GLY A 634 -5.57 3.35 -19.25
C GLY A 634 -5.23 3.79 -20.69
N ASP A 635 -4.18 4.57 -20.83
CA ASP A 635 -3.86 5.22 -22.12
C ASP A 635 -3.44 4.21 -23.18
N VAL A 636 -2.69 3.16 -22.83
CA VAL A 636 -2.30 2.08 -23.76
C VAL A 636 -3.54 1.32 -24.28
N MET A 637 -4.50 1.08 -23.40
CA MET A 637 -5.75 0.38 -23.80
C MET A 637 -6.66 1.25 -24.66
N LYS A 638 -6.70 2.57 -24.45
CA LYS A 638 -7.40 3.52 -25.32
C LYS A 638 -6.78 3.56 -26.72
N GLU A 639 -5.46 3.63 -26.81
CA GLU A 639 -4.72 3.57 -28.07
C GLU A 639 -5.01 2.26 -28.81
N SER A 640 -5.05 1.13 -28.08
CA SER A 640 -5.40 -0.17 -28.64
C SER A 640 -6.84 -0.19 -29.20
N ALA A 641 -7.78 0.46 -28.52
CA ALA A 641 -9.17 0.61 -29.00
C ALA A 641 -9.27 1.47 -30.27
N GLU A 642 -8.54 2.57 -30.33
CA GLU A 642 -8.46 3.44 -31.52
C GLU A 642 -7.81 2.72 -32.71
N THR A 643 -6.78 1.93 -32.45
CA THR A 643 -6.13 1.07 -33.46
C THR A 643 -7.11 0.04 -34.01
N ALA A 644 -7.82 -0.66 -33.12
CA ALA A 644 -8.86 -1.63 -33.49
C ALA A 644 -9.99 -0.98 -34.30
N TYR A 645 -10.47 0.18 -33.88
CA TYR A 645 -11.48 0.95 -34.60
C TYR A 645 -11.02 1.36 -36.00
N THR A 646 -9.78 1.87 -36.12
CA THR A 646 -9.19 2.27 -37.39
C THR A 646 -9.04 1.07 -38.32
N TYR A 647 -8.59 -0.08 -37.82
CA TYR A 647 -8.48 -1.29 -38.61
C TYR A 647 -9.85 -1.76 -39.15
N ILE A 648 -10.89 -1.81 -38.34
CA ILE A 648 -12.25 -2.21 -38.78
C ILE A 648 -12.78 -1.26 -39.85
N ARG A 649 -12.55 0.05 -39.73
CA ARG A 649 -12.88 1.02 -40.78
C ARG A 649 -12.18 0.73 -42.10
N SER A 650 -10.89 0.40 -42.05
CA SER A 650 -10.11 0.06 -43.27
C SER A 650 -10.62 -1.23 -43.94
N ARG A 651 -11.30 -2.10 -43.21
CA ARG A 651 -11.86 -3.39 -43.67
C ARG A 651 -13.35 -3.36 -44.01
N ALA A 652 -13.97 -2.18 -44.06
CA ALA A 652 -15.41 -2.02 -44.29
C ALA A 652 -15.94 -2.87 -45.46
N LYS A 653 -15.29 -2.80 -46.62
CA LYS A 653 -15.66 -3.57 -47.81
C LYS A 653 -15.60 -5.08 -47.62
N ALA A 654 -14.56 -5.59 -46.94
CA ALA A 654 -14.41 -7.01 -46.65
C ALA A 654 -15.45 -7.52 -45.67
N LEU A 655 -15.91 -6.66 -44.75
CA LEU A 655 -16.97 -6.95 -43.78
C LEU A 655 -18.38 -6.74 -44.34
N GLY A 656 -18.51 -6.30 -45.59
CA GLY A 656 -19.79 -6.03 -46.22
C GLY A 656 -20.51 -4.75 -45.71
N LEU A 657 -19.74 -3.81 -45.16
CA LEU A 657 -20.22 -2.53 -44.64
C LEU A 657 -20.09 -1.43 -45.69
N ALA A 658 -20.93 -0.38 -45.62
CA ALA A 658 -20.76 0.82 -46.43
C ALA A 658 -19.43 1.51 -46.13
N GLU A 659 -18.79 2.16 -47.08
CA GLU A 659 -17.48 2.79 -46.86
C GLU A 659 -17.54 3.96 -45.85
N ASP A 660 -18.72 4.58 -45.70
CA ASP A 660 -19.03 5.71 -44.82
C ASP A 660 -19.82 5.31 -43.55
N PHE A 661 -19.95 4.02 -43.25
CA PHE A 661 -20.75 3.52 -42.14
C PHE A 661 -20.44 4.21 -40.79
N TYR A 662 -19.18 4.59 -40.59
CA TYR A 662 -18.71 5.23 -39.37
C TYR A 662 -19.16 6.70 -39.22
N GLU A 663 -19.55 7.39 -40.30
CA GLU A 663 -20.01 8.80 -40.27
C GLU A 663 -21.41 8.94 -39.68
N THR A 664 -22.20 7.88 -39.75
CA THR A 664 -23.61 7.84 -39.33
C THR A 664 -23.86 7.07 -38.04
N LEU A 665 -22.83 6.45 -37.47
CA LEU A 665 -22.89 5.62 -36.26
C LEU A 665 -21.90 6.08 -35.23
N ASP A 666 -22.37 6.42 -34.04
CA ASP A 666 -21.51 6.51 -32.86
C ASP A 666 -21.26 5.09 -32.33
N THR A 667 -20.04 4.84 -31.88
CA THR A 667 -19.61 3.53 -31.41
C THR A 667 -19.18 3.64 -29.97
N HIS A 668 -19.75 2.80 -29.12
CA HIS A 668 -19.40 2.75 -27.71
C HIS A 668 -18.77 1.39 -27.37
N ILE A 669 -17.52 1.41 -26.89
CA ILE A 669 -16.85 0.25 -26.32
C ILE A 669 -16.86 0.38 -24.80
N HIS A 670 -17.34 -0.65 -24.13
CA HIS A 670 -17.41 -0.71 -22.69
C HIS A 670 -16.72 -1.98 -22.17
N LEU A 671 -15.84 -1.82 -21.18
CA LEU A 671 -15.29 -2.94 -20.40
C LEU A 671 -15.89 -2.87 -18.99
N PRO A 672 -16.82 -3.78 -18.64
CA PRO A 672 -17.43 -3.84 -17.31
C PRO A 672 -16.41 -3.91 -16.17
N GLU A 673 -16.88 -3.79 -14.91
CA GLU A 673 -16.05 -3.69 -13.70
C GLU A 673 -15.26 -2.37 -13.63
N GLY A 674 -15.95 -1.23 -13.75
CA GLY A 674 -15.36 0.11 -13.70
C GLY A 674 -14.67 0.51 -12.39
N ALA A 675 -14.71 -0.33 -11.36
CA ALA A 675 -13.97 -0.09 -10.11
C ALA A 675 -12.45 -0.47 -10.20
N VAL A 676 -12.05 -1.20 -11.26
CA VAL A 676 -10.67 -1.66 -11.44
C VAL A 676 -10.09 -1.00 -12.69
N PRO A 677 -9.01 -0.19 -12.57
CA PRO A 677 -8.30 0.35 -13.72
C PRO A 677 -7.76 -0.78 -14.60
N LYS A 678 -7.92 -0.65 -15.91
CA LYS A 678 -7.47 -1.64 -16.91
C LYS A 678 -6.54 -0.97 -17.91
N ASP A 679 -5.37 -1.56 -18.10
CA ASP A 679 -4.42 -1.04 -19.08
C ASP A 679 -3.65 -2.19 -19.76
N GLY A 680 -3.23 -1.96 -20.99
CA GLY A 680 -2.42 -2.88 -21.76
C GLY A 680 -2.90 -3.12 -23.20
N PRO A 681 -1.98 -3.51 -24.11
CA PRO A 681 -2.27 -3.62 -25.55
C PRO A 681 -2.97 -4.95 -25.91
N SER A 682 -2.97 -5.96 -25.03
CA SER A 682 -3.39 -7.34 -25.35
C SER A 682 -4.89 -7.54 -25.57
N ALA A 683 -5.71 -6.49 -25.42
CA ALA A 683 -7.15 -6.48 -25.71
C ALA A 683 -7.49 -6.08 -27.16
N GLY A 684 -6.50 -5.78 -27.99
CA GLY A 684 -6.70 -5.24 -29.33
C GLY A 684 -7.57 -6.12 -30.22
N ILE A 685 -7.28 -7.44 -30.31
CA ILE A 685 -8.11 -8.36 -31.11
C ILE A 685 -9.50 -8.54 -30.52
N THR A 686 -9.65 -8.44 -29.20
CA THR A 686 -10.94 -8.52 -28.50
C THR A 686 -11.84 -7.35 -28.91
N MET A 687 -11.29 -6.13 -28.86
CA MET A 687 -12.00 -4.91 -29.25
C MET A 687 -12.33 -4.90 -30.74
N ALA A 688 -11.40 -5.33 -31.60
CA ALA A 688 -11.64 -5.45 -33.04
C ALA A 688 -12.78 -6.44 -33.35
N THR A 689 -12.81 -7.58 -32.64
CA THR A 689 -13.87 -8.58 -32.80
C THR A 689 -15.24 -8.05 -32.31
N ALA A 690 -15.26 -7.35 -31.18
CA ALA A 690 -16.47 -6.72 -30.64
C ALA A 690 -17.04 -5.68 -31.62
N LEU A 691 -16.18 -4.84 -32.19
CA LEU A 691 -16.53 -3.85 -33.20
C LEU A 691 -17.06 -4.51 -34.48
N ALA A 692 -16.32 -5.51 -35.02
CA ALA A 692 -16.77 -6.23 -36.22
C ALA A 692 -18.13 -6.90 -36.00
N SER A 693 -18.36 -7.49 -34.85
CA SER A 693 -19.64 -8.09 -34.46
C SER A 693 -20.76 -7.04 -34.39
N ALA A 694 -20.50 -5.92 -33.70
CA ALA A 694 -21.48 -4.83 -33.55
C ALA A 694 -21.90 -4.23 -34.88
N TYR A 695 -20.96 -3.99 -35.81
CA TYR A 695 -21.26 -3.43 -37.13
C TYR A 695 -21.91 -4.42 -38.09
N THR A 696 -21.52 -5.69 -38.04
CA THR A 696 -22.07 -6.71 -38.97
C THR A 696 -23.34 -7.39 -38.44
N GLY A 697 -23.68 -7.21 -37.16
CA GLY A 697 -24.78 -7.91 -36.50
C GLY A 697 -24.53 -9.42 -36.29
N ARG A 698 -23.31 -9.91 -36.58
CA ARG A 698 -22.93 -11.33 -36.41
C ARG A 698 -22.61 -11.60 -34.95
N LYS A 699 -23.14 -12.72 -34.42
CA LYS A 699 -22.88 -13.11 -33.05
C LYS A 699 -21.42 -13.57 -32.87
N VAL A 700 -20.84 -13.29 -31.72
CA VAL A 700 -19.58 -13.86 -31.29
C VAL A 700 -19.84 -15.15 -30.51
N ARG A 701 -19.02 -16.16 -30.69
CA ARG A 701 -19.11 -17.43 -29.96
C ARG A 701 -18.84 -17.20 -28.47
N GLY A 702 -19.81 -17.51 -27.64
CA GLY A 702 -19.71 -17.33 -26.19
C GLY A 702 -18.66 -18.24 -25.52
N ASP A 703 -18.38 -19.42 -26.09
CA ASP A 703 -17.39 -20.38 -25.59
C ASP A 703 -15.93 -20.05 -26.00
N THR A 704 -15.72 -18.93 -26.69
CA THR A 704 -14.42 -18.49 -27.19
C THR A 704 -13.91 -17.29 -26.41
N ALA A 705 -12.63 -17.33 -26.04
CA ALA A 705 -11.91 -16.18 -25.51
C ALA A 705 -10.67 -15.86 -26.36
N MET A 706 -10.17 -14.66 -26.24
CA MET A 706 -9.04 -14.22 -27.06
C MET A 706 -8.12 -13.25 -26.36
N THR A 707 -6.88 -13.20 -26.83
CA THR A 707 -5.89 -12.20 -26.40
C THR A 707 -4.88 -11.97 -27.52
N GLY A 708 -4.52 -10.73 -27.75
CA GLY A 708 -3.55 -10.35 -28.78
C GLY A 708 -3.51 -8.85 -28.95
N GLU A 709 -2.34 -8.31 -29.20
CA GLU A 709 -2.16 -6.93 -29.61
C GLU A 709 -2.39 -6.80 -31.11
N ILE A 710 -2.96 -5.70 -31.56
CA ILE A 710 -3.28 -5.45 -32.96
C ILE A 710 -2.44 -4.29 -33.51
N THR A 711 -1.96 -4.45 -34.76
CA THR A 711 -1.38 -3.35 -35.53
C THR A 711 -2.43 -2.70 -36.47
N LEU A 712 -2.15 -1.51 -36.98
CA LEU A 712 -2.99 -0.84 -37.98
C LEU A 712 -3.16 -1.65 -39.28
N THR A 713 -2.23 -2.55 -39.58
CA THR A 713 -2.29 -3.46 -40.73
C THR A 713 -3.02 -4.77 -40.44
N GLY A 714 -3.43 -4.97 -39.17
CA GLY A 714 -4.16 -6.16 -38.73
C GLY A 714 -3.28 -7.36 -38.33
N GLU A 715 -1.94 -7.18 -38.24
CA GLU A 715 -1.09 -8.23 -37.69
C GLU A 715 -1.37 -8.40 -36.19
N VAL A 716 -1.37 -9.64 -35.72
CA VAL A 716 -1.56 -9.97 -34.31
C VAL A 716 -0.19 -10.21 -33.67
N LEU A 717 0.17 -9.32 -32.72
CA LEU A 717 1.45 -9.34 -32.03
C LEU A 717 1.40 -10.19 -30.75
N PRO A 718 2.56 -10.73 -30.32
CA PRO A 718 2.65 -11.58 -29.13
C PRO A 718 2.35 -10.82 -27.84
N ILE A 719 1.87 -11.56 -26.84
CA ILE A 719 1.49 -11.04 -25.54
C ILE A 719 2.22 -11.75 -24.39
N GLY A 720 2.28 -11.12 -23.23
CA GLY A 720 2.78 -11.73 -22.00
C GLY A 720 1.67 -12.40 -21.15
N GLY A 721 2.09 -13.25 -20.19
CA GLY A 721 1.20 -13.85 -19.20
C GLY A 721 0.20 -14.86 -19.80
N LEU A 722 0.58 -15.59 -20.85
CA LEU A 722 -0.31 -16.53 -21.52
C LEU A 722 -0.79 -17.63 -20.58
N LYS A 723 0.08 -18.16 -19.74
CA LYS A 723 -0.27 -19.22 -18.79
C LYS A 723 -1.40 -18.79 -17.84
N GLU A 724 -1.28 -17.64 -17.22
CA GLU A 724 -2.29 -17.11 -16.31
C GLU A 724 -3.61 -16.84 -17.02
N LYS A 725 -3.58 -16.29 -18.21
CA LYS A 725 -4.75 -16.04 -19.06
C LYS A 725 -5.49 -17.33 -19.41
N VAL A 726 -4.75 -18.37 -19.78
CA VAL A 726 -5.33 -19.68 -20.11
C VAL A 726 -5.92 -20.37 -18.89
N LEU A 727 -5.25 -20.28 -17.73
CA LEU A 727 -5.79 -20.81 -16.48
C LEU A 727 -7.11 -20.14 -16.10
N ALA A 728 -7.22 -18.82 -16.26
CA ALA A 728 -8.46 -18.10 -16.05
C ALA A 728 -9.55 -18.52 -17.03
N ALA A 729 -9.25 -18.64 -18.33
CA ALA A 729 -10.19 -19.10 -19.34
C ALA A 729 -10.74 -20.50 -19.03
N SER A 730 -9.87 -21.42 -18.60
CA SER A 730 -10.29 -22.77 -18.19
C SER A 730 -11.23 -22.75 -16.99
N GLN A 731 -10.96 -21.91 -15.98
CA GLN A 731 -11.82 -21.75 -14.80
C GLN A 731 -13.17 -21.10 -15.15
N PHE A 732 -13.20 -20.29 -16.20
CA PHE A 732 -14.39 -19.63 -16.70
C PHE A 732 -15.25 -20.56 -17.57
N GLY A 733 -14.76 -21.75 -17.92
CA GLY A 733 -15.48 -22.72 -18.78
C GLY A 733 -15.35 -22.46 -20.28
N ILE A 734 -14.42 -21.62 -20.70
CA ILE A 734 -14.08 -21.39 -22.11
C ILE A 734 -13.59 -22.70 -22.73
N LYS A 735 -13.94 -22.93 -23.99
CA LYS A 735 -13.53 -24.12 -24.75
C LYS A 735 -12.49 -23.81 -25.83
N GLN A 736 -12.51 -22.61 -26.38
CA GLN A 736 -11.61 -22.20 -27.45
C GLN A 736 -10.86 -20.91 -27.06
N ILE A 737 -9.55 -20.87 -27.33
CA ILE A 737 -8.73 -19.70 -27.11
C ILE A 737 -8.03 -19.32 -28.41
N LEU A 738 -8.23 -18.04 -28.83
CA LEU A 738 -7.53 -17.44 -29.94
C LEU A 738 -6.32 -16.67 -29.39
N LEU A 739 -5.13 -16.97 -29.89
CA LEU A 739 -3.88 -16.38 -29.42
C LEU A 739 -2.90 -16.13 -30.58
N PRO A 740 -1.95 -15.21 -30.42
CA PRO A 740 -0.98 -14.92 -31.46
C PRO A 740 -0.11 -16.15 -31.79
N GLU A 741 0.21 -16.37 -33.08
CA GLU A 741 1.03 -17.52 -33.50
C GLU A 741 2.41 -17.53 -32.81
N LYS A 742 3.00 -16.36 -32.56
CA LYS A 742 4.29 -16.23 -31.89
C LYS A 742 4.28 -16.72 -30.43
N ASN A 743 3.08 -16.81 -29.79
CA ASN A 743 2.91 -17.38 -28.45
C ASN A 743 2.70 -18.92 -28.46
N LYS A 744 2.74 -19.58 -29.63
CA LYS A 744 2.61 -21.03 -29.70
C LYS A 744 3.63 -21.76 -28.81
N ARG A 745 4.86 -21.25 -28.74
CA ARG A 745 5.93 -21.78 -27.87
C ARG A 745 5.58 -21.74 -26.37
N ASP A 746 4.77 -20.76 -25.94
CA ASP A 746 4.42 -20.57 -24.55
C ASP A 746 3.33 -21.57 -24.08
N LEU A 747 2.70 -22.31 -25.03
CA LEU A 747 1.75 -23.37 -24.71
C LEU A 747 2.39 -24.54 -23.94
N ASP A 748 3.70 -24.74 -24.08
CA ASP A 748 4.44 -25.77 -23.34
C ASP A 748 4.57 -25.46 -21.83
N GLU A 749 4.28 -24.24 -21.44
CA GLU A 749 4.25 -23.83 -20.02
C GLU A 749 2.90 -24.14 -19.33
N ILE A 750 1.88 -24.41 -20.12
CA ILE A 750 0.53 -24.70 -19.62
C ILE A 750 0.49 -26.16 -19.16
N PRO A 751 -0.01 -26.44 -17.95
CA PRO A 751 -0.19 -27.82 -17.47
C PRO A 751 -1.02 -28.65 -18.44
N ALA A 752 -0.59 -29.89 -18.71
CA ALA A 752 -1.26 -30.80 -19.64
C ALA A 752 -2.75 -31.00 -19.30
N SER A 753 -3.06 -31.05 -17.99
CA SER A 753 -4.45 -31.19 -17.51
C SER A 753 -5.38 -30.03 -17.92
N VAL A 754 -4.86 -28.87 -18.22
CA VAL A 754 -5.62 -27.69 -18.69
C VAL A 754 -5.51 -27.60 -20.21
N ARG A 755 -4.31 -27.83 -20.76
CA ARG A 755 -4.06 -27.77 -22.19
C ARG A 755 -4.94 -28.75 -22.99
N ASP A 756 -5.11 -29.96 -22.48
CA ASP A 756 -5.87 -31.00 -23.17
C ASP A 756 -7.40 -30.76 -23.12
N GLN A 757 -7.88 -29.85 -22.32
CA GLN A 757 -9.30 -29.46 -22.21
C GLN A 757 -9.70 -28.29 -23.11
N LEU A 758 -8.73 -27.61 -23.70
CA LEU A 758 -8.92 -26.35 -24.44
C LEU A 758 -8.49 -26.52 -25.90
N HIS A 759 -9.25 -25.90 -26.79
CA HIS A 759 -8.87 -25.79 -28.19
C HIS A 759 -8.14 -24.48 -28.46
N PHE A 760 -6.86 -24.57 -28.83
CA PHE A 760 -6.04 -23.39 -29.13
C PHE A 760 -5.98 -23.14 -30.63
N VAL A 761 -6.30 -21.91 -31.03
CA VAL A 761 -6.19 -21.43 -32.41
C VAL A 761 -5.13 -20.34 -32.45
N CYS A 762 -4.02 -20.62 -33.10
CA CYS A 762 -2.94 -19.65 -33.28
C CYS A 762 -3.24 -18.82 -34.54
N VAL A 763 -3.29 -17.50 -34.39
CA VAL A 763 -3.66 -16.54 -35.45
C VAL A 763 -2.54 -15.57 -35.74
N LYS A 764 -2.44 -15.15 -37.03
CA LYS A 764 -1.45 -14.18 -37.54
C LYS A 764 -2.05 -12.81 -37.74
N ASN A 765 -3.31 -12.78 -38.11
CA ASN A 765 -4.02 -11.55 -38.44
C ASN A 765 -5.45 -11.54 -37.89
N VAL A 766 -6.04 -10.37 -37.83
CA VAL A 766 -7.41 -10.19 -37.29
C VAL A 766 -8.46 -10.84 -38.16
N ASP A 767 -8.25 -11.00 -39.49
CA ASP A 767 -9.22 -11.66 -40.34
C ASP A 767 -9.40 -13.14 -39.92
N GLU A 768 -8.32 -13.84 -39.56
CA GLU A 768 -8.36 -15.19 -38.98
C GLU A 768 -9.10 -15.20 -37.64
N VAL A 769 -8.89 -14.17 -36.79
CA VAL A 769 -9.61 -14.05 -35.53
C VAL A 769 -11.12 -13.98 -35.78
N LEU A 770 -11.56 -13.11 -36.72
CA LEU A 770 -12.97 -12.92 -37.06
C LEU A 770 -13.59 -14.19 -37.64
N GLU A 771 -12.84 -14.94 -38.45
CA GLU A 771 -13.31 -16.21 -39.03
C GLU A 771 -13.62 -17.25 -37.93
N HIS A 772 -12.78 -17.34 -36.90
CA HIS A 772 -12.94 -18.33 -35.82
C HIS A 772 -13.87 -17.85 -34.69
N ALA A 773 -13.99 -16.54 -34.47
CA ALA A 773 -14.77 -15.98 -33.38
C ALA A 773 -16.24 -15.71 -33.75
N LEU A 774 -16.53 -15.26 -34.99
CA LEU A 774 -17.87 -14.92 -35.41
C LEU A 774 -18.66 -16.17 -35.90
N VAL A 775 -19.89 -16.27 -35.46
CA VAL A 775 -20.82 -17.30 -35.94
C VAL A 775 -21.14 -16.98 -37.41
N LYS A 776 -21.13 -18.07 -38.22
CA LYS A 776 -21.41 -17.95 -39.67
C LYS A 776 -22.82 -17.50 -39.95
#